data_526809fb0d5746b15c52014d839a4753
#
_entry.id   526809fb0d5746b15c52014d839a4753
#
_cell.length_a   1.000
_cell.length_b   1.000
_cell.length_c   1.000
_cell.angle_alpha   90.00
_cell.angle_beta   90.00
_cell.angle_gamma   90.00
#
_symmetry.space_group_name_H-M   'P 1'
#
loop_
_entity.id
_entity.type
_entity.pdbx_description
1 polymer ?
#
loop_
_entity_poly.entity_id
_entity_poly.type
_entity_poly.pdbx_seq_one_letter_code
_entity_poly.pdbx_strand_id
1 'polypeptide(L)'
;KRQMYGDEYIEPLPSGEVVLPNISDLPEFDGSGNIMDLGSTSGPNYMYGGNGKDTMYGGVSSDVMFGGEGDDIMYGGDDPTSLESNKIFVENGIMIGDYLSGEGGNDIIYGGNGCDYISGGDDDDELHGDDGNDSIYGGNGEDEIYGDNGDDVIFGEEDKDWLYGGEGNDYIDGGNGDDHIEGGDGKNYLYGRNGEDYIYGGEDEDYIEGGDDGDHIYGGNGENIMYGQEGDDYIYGGNDKDYILGGTGDDHLYGGNGENEIYGGHGNDVIYDGDDGSYIEGSFGNDKIFAGGGNDVIDPGEGDDYIQDDHGDDTIIFKAGYGTDTISDAAGNNTIQLSGLSMSDAVMSRINGSDLMISFGADNIIIKQYFDGAGFQNFNINGTMINDLITTLHGSDSSDWISAWSDNGVTIKGEGGNDTINGGNGDDTLDGGTGNDWLYGGNGNDTYIFGKGYGNDTIEDWGGSSIVKLKDISSSEVTITNLWDSTLEMTVNGTEDKLTINGYKWNQGGYTFEFADGAVGTVNKDTWELELSQPASNDAIVQETSEEEIIQANADLLSDMYADDNVTSELLTETSDTVLIDSSSAVSAVKETEEISDQTDIQVMILTENMSAFGTENNVSDSMSISDPMQDTSALNQLLVGTQAE
;
A
#
# COMPACT_ATOMS: atom_id res chain seq x y z
N LYS A 1 2.23 6.30 14.59
CA LYS A 1 2.58 6.06 16.00
C LYS A 1 4.09 5.94 16.07
N ARG A 2 4.77 7.02 16.43
CA ARG A 2 6.19 6.97 16.75
C ARG A 2 6.38 5.98 17.90
N GLN A 3 7.02 4.88 17.62
CA GLN A 3 7.65 4.06 18.62
C GLN A 3 9.14 4.33 18.47
N MET A 4 9.65 5.19 19.35
CA MET A 4 11.06 5.53 19.41
C MET A 4 11.84 4.30 19.80
N TYR A 5 12.77 3.89 19.00
CA TYR A 5 13.88 3.05 19.40
C TYR A 5 14.92 3.96 20.05
N GLY A 6 15.31 3.58 21.23
CA GLY A 6 16.40 3.96 22.11
C GLY A 6 16.99 5.37 21.98
N ASP A 7 16.63 6.24 22.93
CA ASP A 7 17.29 7.53 23.17
C ASP A 7 18.78 7.32 23.58
N GLU A 8 19.67 7.19 22.63
CA GLU A 8 21.04 7.64 22.77
C GLU A 8 21.27 8.68 21.67
N TYR A 9 20.73 9.87 21.90
CA TYR A 9 21.05 11.07 21.18
C TYR A 9 22.49 11.40 21.58
N ILE A 10 23.43 11.22 20.68
CA ILE A 10 24.73 11.85 20.80
C ILE A 10 24.46 13.34 20.60
N GLU A 11 24.35 14.10 21.69
CA GLU A 11 24.31 15.56 21.55
C GLU A 11 25.64 15.97 20.91
N PRO A 12 25.62 16.69 19.76
CA PRO A 12 26.83 17.36 19.31
C PRO A 12 27.36 18.17 20.50
N LEU A 13 28.67 18.17 20.70
CA LEU A 13 29.27 18.89 21.78
C LEU A 13 28.63 20.28 21.85
N PRO A 14 28.14 20.76 23.01
CA PRO A 14 27.51 22.06 23.07
C PRO A 14 28.48 23.06 22.48
N SER A 15 27.99 23.93 21.59
CA SER A 15 28.72 25.08 21.07
C SER A 15 29.17 26.01 22.24
N GLY A 16 30.11 25.54 23.02
CA GLY A 16 30.76 26.28 24.10
C GLY A 16 31.89 27.05 23.48
N GLU A 17 31.89 28.37 23.70
CA GLU A 17 33.07 29.18 23.41
C GLU A 17 34.29 28.51 24.06
N VAL A 18 35.18 27.97 23.25
CA VAL A 18 36.53 27.59 23.71
C VAL A 18 37.19 28.86 24.22
N VAL A 19 37.43 28.96 25.51
CA VAL A 19 38.17 30.13 26.07
C VAL A 19 39.66 29.88 25.82
N LEU A 20 40.04 30.06 24.57
CA LEU A 20 41.45 30.03 24.18
C LEU A 20 42.18 31.23 24.76
N PRO A 21 43.48 31.11 25.05
CA PRO A 21 44.30 32.27 25.32
C PRO A 21 44.20 33.26 24.15
N ASN A 22 44.22 34.53 24.44
CA ASN A 22 44.06 35.56 23.42
C ASN A 22 45.17 35.38 22.36
N ILE A 23 44.80 35.10 21.11
CA ILE A 23 45.75 34.86 20.01
C ILE A 23 46.83 35.92 19.92
N SER A 24 46.51 37.18 20.30
CA SER A 24 47.47 38.28 20.39
C SER A 24 48.56 38.13 21.45
N ASP A 25 48.46 37.13 22.33
CA ASP A 25 49.43 36.90 23.42
C ASP A 25 50.36 35.70 23.10
N LEU A 26 50.10 34.98 21.98
CA LEU A 26 50.99 33.94 21.48
C LEU A 26 52.19 34.57 20.74
N PRO A 27 53.36 33.92 20.70
CA PRO A 27 54.49 34.43 19.95
C PRO A 27 54.20 34.33 18.45
N GLU A 28 54.00 35.49 17.78
CA GLU A 28 53.91 35.59 16.32
C GLU A 28 55.27 35.15 15.70
N PHE A 29 55.20 34.09 14.85
CA PHE A 29 56.29 33.81 13.92
C PHE A 29 55.91 34.42 12.57
N ASP A 30 56.74 35.34 12.04
CA ASP A 30 56.45 36.08 10.83
C ASP A 30 56.61 35.20 9.55
N GLY A 31 55.51 34.95 8.88
CA GLY A 31 55.29 34.22 7.66
C GLY A 31 56.45 34.04 6.70
N SER A 32 57.04 32.86 6.68
CA SER A 32 57.59 32.20 5.52
C SER A 32 58.08 30.78 5.84
N GLY A 33 57.16 29.76 5.82
CA GLY A 33 57.51 28.33 5.84
C GLY A 33 58.35 27.93 7.06
N ASN A 34 57.79 28.03 8.26
CA ASN A 34 58.46 27.66 9.49
C ASN A 34 58.18 26.21 9.83
N ILE A 35 59.15 25.48 10.37
CA ILE A 35 58.96 24.19 11.01
C ILE A 35 58.97 24.44 12.52
N MET A 36 57.85 24.16 13.17
CA MET A 36 57.73 24.18 14.63
C MET A 36 57.68 22.76 15.14
N ASP A 37 58.71 22.34 15.90
CA ASP A 37 58.78 21.00 16.51
C ASP A 37 58.99 21.20 18.01
N LEU A 38 57.95 20.99 18.78
CA LEU A 38 57.97 20.99 20.23
C LEU A 38 57.86 19.59 20.82
N GLY A 39 57.97 18.54 20.01
CA GLY A 39 57.73 17.11 20.27
C GLY A 39 58.50 16.47 21.40
N SER A 40 59.17 17.21 22.25
CA SER A 40 59.85 16.71 23.46
C SER A 40 59.41 17.39 24.78
N THR A 41 58.40 18.21 24.71
CA THR A 41 57.86 18.89 25.91
C THR A 41 56.76 18.01 26.53
N SER A 42 56.76 17.94 27.86
CA SER A 42 55.84 17.11 28.64
C SER A 42 54.60 17.89 29.12
N GLY A 43 54.14 18.83 28.37
CA GLY A 43 52.97 19.63 28.72
C GLY A 43 52.41 20.37 27.51
N PRO A 44 51.16 20.92 27.59
CA PRO A 44 50.48 21.53 26.47
C PRO A 44 51.30 22.62 25.80
N ASN A 45 51.35 22.59 24.47
CA ASN A 45 51.95 23.60 23.63
C ASN A 45 50.87 24.52 23.03
N TYR A 46 51.22 25.75 22.71
CA TYR A 46 50.40 26.67 21.97
C TYR A 46 51.24 27.18 20.81
N MET A 47 50.75 26.91 19.58
CA MET A 47 51.45 27.28 18.35
C MET A 47 50.57 28.07 17.43
N TYR A 48 51.17 29.01 16.71
CA TYR A 48 50.50 29.77 15.65
C TYR A 48 51.48 29.96 14.49
N GLY A 49 51.15 29.41 13.32
CA GLY A 49 51.99 29.45 12.11
C GLY A 49 52.07 30.83 11.52
N GLY A 50 50.97 31.48 11.29
CA GLY A 50 50.87 32.83 10.75
C GLY A 50 50.53 32.85 9.28
N ASN A 51 51.35 33.52 8.47
CA ASN A 51 51.13 33.55 7.02
C ASN A 51 52.15 32.70 6.30
N GLY A 52 51.71 31.89 5.34
CA GLY A 52 52.58 31.07 4.51
C GLY A 52 52.37 29.58 4.77
N LYS A 53 53.28 28.77 4.27
CA LYS A 53 53.22 27.31 4.48
C LYS A 53 54.01 26.96 5.72
N ASP A 54 53.36 26.55 6.77
CA ASP A 54 53.97 26.15 8.01
C ASP A 54 53.90 24.66 8.25
N THR A 55 54.72 24.12 9.13
CA THR A 55 54.67 22.71 9.55
C THR A 55 54.83 22.66 11.06
N MET A 56 53.84 22.10 11.73
CA MET A 56 53.76 22.10 13.19
C MET A 56 53.69 20.70 13.73
N TYR A 57 54.42 20.44 14.84
CA TYR A 57 54.40 19.16 15.55
C TYR A 57 54.15 19.41 17.02
N GLY A 58 53.02 18.96 17.55
CA GLY A 58 52.59 19.14 18.95
C GLY A 58 53.39 18.23 19.89
N GLY A 59 53.36 16.94 19.70
CA GLY A 59 54.17 15.99 20.42
C GLY A 59 53.39 15.01 21.30
N VAL A 60 53.65 14.98 22.63
CA VAL A 60 53.06 13.98 23.54
C VAL A 60 52.17 14.64 24.62
N SER A 61 51.34 15.53 24.29
CA SER A 61 50.45 16.22 25.23
C SER A 61 49.33 16.91 24.44
N SER A 62 48.20 17.19 25.06
CA SER A 62 47.15 17.95 24.39
C SER A 62 47.63 19.35 24.02
N ASP A 63 47.69 19.64 22.75
CA ASP A 63 48.28 20.82 22.18
C ASP A 63 47.22 21.76 21.55
N VAL A 64 47.52 23.01 21.31
CA VAL A 64 46.68 23.99 20.62
C VAL A 64 47.48 24.61 19.48
N MET A 65 47.03 24.36 18.25
CA MET A 65 47.73 24.80 17.06
C MET A 65 46.78 25.54 16.12
N PHE A 66 47.27 26.62 15.56
CA PHE A 66 46.60 27.38 14.51
C PHE A 66 47.54 27.53 13.32
N GLY A 67 47.12 27.12 12.15
CA GLY A 67 47.88 27.26 10.90
C GLY A 67 47.98 28.71 10.50
N GLY A 68 46.92 29.36 10.25
CA GLY A 68 46.81 30.76 9.84
C GLY A 68 46.45 30.86 8.37
N GLU A 69 47.17 31.72 7.63
CA GLU A 69 46.94 31.95 6.20
C GLU A 69 47.91 31.13 5.37
N GLY A 70 47.48 30.20 4.55
CA GLY A 70 48.33 29.44 3.64
C GLY A 70 48.19 27.94 3.85
N ASP A 71 48.79 27.14 3.00
CA ASP A 71 48.65 25.67 3.03
C ASP A 71 49.58 25.09 4.10
N ASP A 72 49.03 24.73 5.24
CA ASP A 72 49.79 24.32 6.42
C ASP A 72 49.77 22.78 6.62
N ILE A 73 50.67 22.27 7.45
CA ILE A 73 50.67 20.85 7.84
C ILE A 73 50.81 20.77 9.37
N MET A 74 49.82 20.13 10.01
CA MET A 74 49.78 20.02 11.47
C MET A 74 49.73 18.53 11.87
N TYR A 75 50.53 18.21 12.92
CA TYR A 75 50.54 16.89 13.54
C TYR A 75 50.33 17.11 15.05
N GLY A 76 49.16 16.67 15.56
CA GLY A 76 48.85 16.74 17.00
C GLY A 76 49.81 15.85 17.79
N GLY A 77 49.76 14.56 17.54
CA GLY A 77 50.75 13.64 18.10
C GLY A 77 50.12 12.59 19.04
N ASP A 78 50.98 12.06 19.94
CA ASP A 78 50.55 10.98 20.85
C ASP A 78 50.07 11.55 22.20
N ASP A 79 48.80 11.60 22.45
CA ASP A 79 48.23 11.98 23.73
C ASP A 79 48.21 10.83 24.74
N PRO A 80 48.56 11.09 26.02
CA PRO A 80 48.54 10.04 27.02
C PRO A 80 47.11 9.63 27.39
N THR A 81 46.78 8.38 27.29
CA THR A 81 45.50 7.77 27.66
C THR A 81 45.08 7.95 29.13
N SER A 82 45.74 8.79 29.94
CA SER A 82 45.45 8.98 31.34
C SER A 82 44.95 10.40 31.68
N LEU A 83 43.76 10.46 32.19
CA LEU A 83 42.91 11.59 32.56
C LEU A 83 43.51 12.66 33.49
N GLU A 84 44.77 12.62 33.91
CA GLU A 84 45.22 13.46 35.05
C GLU A 84 46.14 14.64 34.72
N SER A 85 46.70 14.75 33.54
CA SER A 85 47.70 15.78 33.26
C SER A 85 47.45 16.72 32.10
N ASN A 86 46.61 16.35 31.13
CA ASN A 86 46.39 17.13 29.91
C ASN A 86 44.92 17.45 29.76
N LYS A 87 44.53 18.68 29.95
CA LYS A 87 43.13 19.15 29.86
C LYS A 87 43.09 20.49 29.16
N ILE A 88 42.58 20.48 27.95
CA ILE A 88 42.08 21.70 27.33
C ILE A 88 40.63 21.88 27.82
N PHE A 89 40.33 23.03 28.43
CA PHE A 89 39.00 23.29 28.96
C PHE A 89 38.18 24.04 27.93
N VAL A 90 37.14 23.38 27.42
CA VAL A 90 35.98 24.01 26.83
C VAL A 90 34.97 24.33 27.94
N GLU A 91 34.16 25.37 27.81
CA GLU A 91 33.35 25.99 28.89
C GLU A 91 32.42 25.03 29.64
N ASN A 92 32.15 23.79 29.13
CA ASN A 92 31.33 22.75 29.78
C ASN A 92 31.85 21.33 29.64
N GLY A 93 33.08 21.10 29.20
CA GLY A 93 33.65 19.77 29.00
C GLY A 93 35.15 19.72 29.29
N ILE A 94 35.70 18.53 29.18
CA ILE A 94 37.12 18.27 29.26
C ILE A 94 37.47 17.59 27.95
N MET A 95 38.25 18.22 27.11
CA MET A 95 38.91 17.54 25.99
C MET A 95 40.17 16.85 26.50
N ILE A 96 40.40 15.66 26.00
CA ILE A 96 41.65 14.90 26.19
C ILE A 96 42.12 14.65 24.76
N GLY A 97 42.83 15.59 24.21
CA GLY A 97 43.32 15.60 22.86
C GLY A 97 43.75 16.98 22.41
N ASP A 98 44.07 17.10 21.17
CA ASP A 98 44.57 18.31 20.56
C ASP A 98 43.45 19.24 20.06
N TYR A 99 43.73 20.54 19.95
CA TYR A 99 42.91 21.51 19.26
C TYR A 99 43.69 22.06 18.07
N LEU A 100 43.24 21.72 16.87
CA LEU A 100 43.92 21.97 15.60
C LEU A 100 42.99 22.80 14.69
N SER A 101 43.48 23.91 14.17
CA SER A 101 42.71 24.74 13.22
C SER A 101 43.61 25.23 12.10
N GLY A 102 43.23 24.91 10.83
CA GLY A 102 43.90 25.36 9.61
C GLY A 102 43.72 26.86 9.40
N GLU A 103 42.52 27.37 9.60
CA GLU A 103 42.03 28.73 9.33
C GLU A 103 41.84 29.00 7.85
N GLY A 104 42.85 29.16 7.01
CA GLY A 104 42.65 29.43 5.60
C GLY A 104 43.81 29.02 4.70
N GLY A 105 43.49 28.39 3.59
CA GLY A 105 44.41 27.72 2.66
C GLY A 105 44.17 26.23 2.68
N ASN A 106 44.72 25.48 1.75
CA ASN A 106 44.57 24.02 1.70
C ASN A 106 45.49 23.37 2.70
N ASP A 107 44.94 22.95 3.82
CA ASP A 107 45.70 22.44 4.98
C ASP A 107 45.70 20.90 5.01
N ILE A 108 46.68 20.32 5.69
CA ILE A 108 46.70 18.87 6.00
C ILE A 108 46.87 18.73 7.51
N ILE A 109 45.88 18.11 8.17
CA ILE A 109 45.84 18.02 9.63
C ILE A 109 45.72 16.56 10.05
N TYR A 110 46.57 16.12 10.97
CA TYR A 110 46.54 14.83 11.65
C TYR A 110 46.36 15.04 13.14
N GLY A 111 45.26 14.50 13.73
CA GLY A 111 45.01 14.55 15.18
C GLY A 111 46.01 13.72 15.94
N GLY A 112 46.11 12.45 15.63
CA GLY A 112 46.98 11.51 16.28
C GLY A 112 46.24 10.59 17.24
N ASN A 113 46.78 10.42 18.47
CA ASN A 113 46.05 9.66 19.49
C ASN A 113 45.34 10.64 20.43
N GLY A 114 44.06 10.50 20.63
CA GLY A 114 43.37 11.32 21.58
C GLY A 114 41.90 11.45 21.26
N CYS A 115 41.25 12.47 21.82
CA CYS A 115 39.93 12.88 21.36
C CYS A 115 40.11 14.34 20.91
N ASP A 116 40.34 14.48 19.62
CA ASP A 116 40.83 15.72 19.06
C ASP A 116 39.70 16.61 18.54
N TYR A 117 39.94 17.89 18.51
CA TYR A 117 39.10 18.87 17.82
C TYR A 117 39.89 19.41 16.63
N ILE A 118 39.37 19.18 15.44
CA ILE A 118 40.02 19.55 14.18
C ILE A 118 39.06 20.44 13.39
N SER A 119 39.56 21.52 12.83
CA SER A 119 38.82 22.39 11.91
C SER A 119 39.75 22.78 10.76
N GLY A 120 39.33 22.45 9.52
CA GLY A 120 40.01 22.90 8.31
C GLY A 120 39.93 24.42 8.15
N GLY A 121 38.80 24.91 7.74
CA GLY A 121 38.53 26.33 7.71
C GLY A 121 38.02 26.86 6.39
N ASP A 122 38.77 27.73 5.69
CA ASP A 122 38.48 28.16 4.35
C ASP A 122 39.43 27.44 3.35
N ASP A 123 38.95 27.11 2.14
CA ASP A 123 39.60 26.36 1.07
C ASP A 123 39.64 24.84 1.29
N ASP A 124 40.23 24.03 0.36
CA ASP A 124 40.12 22.56 0.31
C ASP A 124 41.12 21.88 1.24
N ASP A 125 40.65 21.20 2.29
CA ASP A 125 41.47 20.63 3.35
C ASP A 125 41.53 19.08 3.34
N GLU A 126 42.58 18.47 3.92
CA GLU A 126 42.74 17.05 4.20
C GLU A 126 42.88 16.83 5.69
N LEU A 127 41.86 16.24 6.35
CA LEU A 127 41.76 16.14 7.80
C LEU A 127 41.70 14.68 8.24
N HIS A 128 42.53 14.29 9.23
CA HIS A 128 42.56 12.94 9.82
C HIS A 128 42.40 13.03 11.33
N GLY A 129 41.42 12.24 11.89
CA GLY A 129 41.26 12.06 13.33
C GLY A 129 42.33 11.15 13.90
N ASP A 130 42.69 10.08 13.18
CA ASP A 130 43.60 8.98 13.58
C ASP A 130 42.99 8.09 14.69
N ASP A 131 43.62 7.94 15.89
CA ASP A 131 43.10 7.09 16.98
C ASP A 131 42.35 7.94 18.02
N GLY A 132 41.06 7.82 18.12
CA GLY A 132 40.32 8.59 19.16
C GLY A 132 38.82 8.69 18.89
N ASN A 133 38.14 9.48 19.69
CA ASN A 133 36.77 9.90 19.38
C ASN A 133 36.82 11.38 19.06
N ASP A 134 36.89 11.71 17.80
CA ASP A 134 37.29 13.01 17.33
C ASP A 134 36.09 13.89 16.93
N SER A 135 36.29 15.19 16.86
CA SER A 135 35.30 16.16 16.36
C SER A 135 35.94 16.95 15.24
N ILE A 136 35.51 16.70 14.01
CA ILE A 136 36.16 17.22 12.80
C ILE A 136 35.17 18.06 12.02
N TYR A 137 35.63 19.23 11.60
CA TYR A 137 34.87 20.22 10.83
C TYR A 137 35.68 20.60 9.59
N GLY A 138 35.14 20.36 8.39
CA GLY A 138 35.75 20.80 7.13
C GLY A 138 35.75 22.32 7.03
N GLY A 139 34.63 22.88 6.71
CA GLY A 139 34.41 24.31 6.67
C GLY A 139 33.88 24.80 5.34
N ASN A 140 34.58 25.70 4.67
CA ASN A 140 34.26 26.11 3.31
C ASN A 140 35.29 25.51 2.38
N GLY A 141 34.92 24.75 1.39
CA GLY A 141 35.83 24.13 0.43
C GLY A 141 35.44 22.70 0.12
N GLU A 142 36.11 22.09 -0.86
CA GLU A 142 35.93 20.65 -1.16
C GLU A 142 36.87 19.86 -0.26
N ASP A 143 36.40 19.42 0.93
CA ASP A 143 37.22 18.82 1.97
C ASP A 143 37.28 17.29 1.86
N GLU A 144 38.42 16.71 2.32
CA GLU A 144 38.61 15.26 2.44
C GLU A 144 38.86 14.89 3.91
N ILE A 145 37.87 14.27 4.58
CA ILE A 145 37.86 14.07 6.03
C ILE A 145 37.83 12.58 6.36
N TYR A 146 38.70 12.16 7.24
CA TYR A 146 38.83 10.81 7.77
C TYR A 146 38.71 10.81 9.29
N GLY A 147 37.68 10.11 9.85
CA GLY A 147 37.58 9.86 11.29
C GLY A 147 38.63 8.83 11.75
N ASP A 148 38.88 7.82 10.93
CA ASP A 148 39.80 6.69 11.13
C ASP A 148 39.33 5.72 12.25
N ASN A 149 39.90 5.68 13.45
CA ASN A 149 39.50 4.76 14.51
C ASN A 149 38.83 5.51 15.68
N GLY A 150 37.60 5.26 15.92
CA GLY A 150 36.91 5.87 17.07
C GLY A 150 35.43 6.05 16.81
N ASP A 151 34.69 6.54 17.81
CA ASP A 151 33.33 7.01 17.59
C ASP A 151 33.38 8.51 17.28
N ASP A 152 33.41 8.88 16.00
CA ASP A 152 33.76 10.22 15.54
C ASP A 152 32.55 11.08 15.21
N VAL A 153 32.73 12.40 15.22
CA VAL A 153 31.73 13.39 14.84
C VAL A 153 32.31 14.25 13.73
N ILE A 154 31.78 14.12 12.52
CA ILE A 154 32.29 14.76 11.31
C ILE A 154 31.23 15.68 10.72
N PHE A 155 31.63 16.89 10.34
CA PHE A 155 30.83 17.85 9.61
C PHE A 155 31.62 18.33 8.38
N GLY A 156 31.04 18.17 7.17
CA GLY A 156 31.59 18.74 5.94
C GLY A 156 31.37 20.26 5.92
N GLU A 157 30.17 20.71 6.19
CA GLU A 157 29.63 22.09 6.24
C GLU A 157 29.26 22.65 4.86
N GLU A 158 30.08 23.39 4.14
CA GLU A 158 29.75 24.03 2.87
C GLU A 158 30.58 23.42 1.72
N ASP A 159 30.01 23.39 0.51
CA ASP A 159 30.58 22.85 -0.69
C ASP A 159 30.61 21.30 -0.70
N LYS A 160 31.29 20.68 -1.67
CA LYS A 160 31.29 19.24 -1.88
C LYS A 160 32.40 18.54 -1.12
N ASP A 161 32.04 17.61 -0.23
CA ASP A 161 32.98 16.94 0.66
C ASP A 161 33.10 15.42 0.42
N TRP A 162 34.23 14.85 0.87
CA TRP A 162 34.46 13.42 0.99
C TRP A 162 34.69 13.06 2.47
N LEU A 163 33.70 12.37 3.07
CA LEU A 163 33.64 12.12 4.50
C LEU A 163 33.69 10.62 4.77
N TYR A 164 34.67 10.19 5.53
CA TYR A 164 34.92 8.79 5.88
C TYR A 164 34.93 8.63 7.40
N GLY A 165 33.95 7.85 7.97
CA GLY A 165 33.91 7.56 9.42
C GLY A 165 35.08 6.66 9.82
N GLY A 166 35.08 5.42 9.34
CA GLY A 166 36.16 4.46 9.57
C GLY A 166 35.76 3.29 10.44
N GLU A 167 36.50 3.00 11.56
CA GLU A 167 36.12 2.01 12.57
C GLU A 167 35.43 2.72 13.75
N GLY A 168 34.16 2.44 14.01
CA GLY A 168 33.47 3.02 15.17
C GLY A 168 31.99 3.28 14.90
N ASN A 169 31.34 4.00 15.80
CA ASN A 169 29.95 4.42 15.58
C ASN A 169 29.94 5.91 15.34
N ASP A 170 29.94 6.28 14.08
CA ASP A 170 30.21 7.64 13.67
C ASP A 170 28.95 8.47 13.45
N TYR A 171 29.06 9.74 13.69
CA TYR A 171 28.08 10.75 13.31
C TYR A 171 28.67 11.61 12.20
N ILE A 172 28.08 11.57 11.01
CA ILE A 172 28.55 12.31 9.84
C ILE A 172 27.42 13.17 9.28
N ASP A 173 27.68 14.45 9.09
CA ASP A 173 26.76 15.42 8.51
C ASP A 173 27.49 16.11 7.35
N GLY A 174 27.04 15.84 6.08
CA GLY A 174 27.61 16.42 4.87
C GLY A 174 27.48 17.92 4.87
N GLY A 175 26.27 18.40 4.94
CA GLY A 175 26.02 19.84 5.02
C GLY A 175 25.38 20.42 3.76
N ASN A 176 26.05 21.33 3.10
CA ASN A 176 25.63 21.86 1.81
C ASN A 176 26.60 21.41 0.74
N GLY A 177 26.19 20.68 -0.22
CA GLY A 177 27.05 20.24 -1.32
C GLY A 177 26.57 18.94 -1.90
N ASP A 178 27.23 18.44 -2.95
CA ASP A 178 26.98 17.10 -3.46
C ASP A 178 28.01 16.16 -2.82
N ASP A 179 27.73 15.67 -1.62
CA ASP A 179 28.69 15.04 -0.73
C ASP A 179 28.89 13.53 -1.00
N HIS A 180 30.06 13.03 -0.60
CA HIS A 180 30.34 11.62 -0.57
C HIS A 180 30.61 11.17 0.86
N ILE A 181 29.74 10.32 1.41
CA ILE A 181 29.78 9.89 2.81
C ILE A 181 29.94 8.38 2.88
N GLU A 182 30.95 7.88 3.59
CA GLU A 182 31.14 6.47 3.92
C GLU A 182 31.20 6.31 5.44
N GLY A 183 30.19 5.62 6.06
CA GLY A 183 30.18 5.33 7.49
C GLY A 183 31.30 4.39 7.90
N GLY A 184 31.39 3.22 7.26
CA GLY A 184 32.43 2.23 7.52
C GLY A 184 31.98 1.08 8.43
N ASP A 185 32.81 0.69 9.40
CA ASP A 185 32.47 -0.34 10.38
C ASP A 185 31.71 0.29 11.55
N GLY A 186 30.67 -0.37 12.08
CA GLY A 186 29.91 0.08 13.25
C GLY A 186 28.56 0.70 12.92
N LYS A 187 27.89 1.25 13.92
CA LYS A 187 26.55 1.80 13.78
C LYS A 187 26.59 3.31 13.58
N ASN A 188 26.41 3.72 12.36
CA ASN A 188 26.62 5.08 11.94
C ASN A 188 25.32 5.89 11.85
N TYR A 189 25.43 7.20 12.05
CA TYR A 189 24.38 8.19 11.81
C TYR A 189 24.87 9.11 10.70
N LEU A 190 24.30 8.96 9.50
CA LEU A 190 24.77 9.62 8.29
C LEU A 190 23.69 10.57 7.75
N TYR A 191 24.06 11.78 7.46
CA TYR A 191 23.19 12.84 6.97
C TYR A 191 23.82 13.51 5.75
N GLY A 192 23.16 13.45 4.57
CA GLY A 192 23.58 14.21 3.39
C GLY A 192 23.25 15.69 3.55
N ARG A 193 22.03 16.02 3.82
CA ARG A 193 21.42 17.35 4.00
C ARG A 193 20.97 18.00 2.69
N ASN A 194 21.74 18.91 2.10
CA ASN A 194 21.38 19.64 0.89
C ASN A 194 22.34 19.27 -0.24
N GLY A 195 21.86 18.78 -1.34
CA GLY A 195 22.63 18.40 -2.52
C GLY A 195 22.36 16.99 -2.99
N GLU A 196 22.91 16.60 -4.14
CA GLU A 196 22.82 15.23 -4.65
C GLU A 196 23.92 14.36 -4.00
N ASP A 197 23.59 13.69 -2.88
CA ASP A 197 24.55 13.01 -2.03
C ASP A 197 24.76 11.53 -2.39
N TYR A 198 25.96 11.02 -2.11
CA TYR A 198 26.30 9.61 -2.21
C TYR A 198 26.67 9.08 -0.82
N ILE A 199 25.77 8.27 -0.23
CA ILE A 199 25.89 7.83 1.16
C ILE A 199 26.01 6.31 1.22
N TYR A 200 27.03 5.81 1.91
CA TYR A 200 27.29 4.40 2.13
C TYR A 200 27.32 4.11 3.64
N GLY A 201 26.38 3.28 4.14
CA GLY A 201 26.36 2.87 5.55
C GLY A 201 27.57 2.01 5.90
N GLY A 202 27.58 0.78 5.42
CA GLY A 202 28.71 -0.14 5.63
C GLY A 202 28.32 -1.54 6.04
N GLU A 203 28.85 -2.03 7.19
CA GLU A 203 28.74 -3.43 7.59
C GLU A 203 27.70 -3.68 8.70
N ASP A 204 27.35 -2.76 9.54
CA ASP A 204 26.46 -2.90 10.71
C ASP A 204 25.13 -2.16 10.50
N GLU A 205 24.32 -1.99 11.54
CA GLU A 205 23.02 -1.31 11.49
C GLU A 205 23.22 0.21 11.41
N ASP A 206 22.87 0.85 10.31
CA ASP A 206 23.05 2.28 10.10
C ASP A 206 21.73 3.06 10.07
N TYR A 207 21.81 4.33 10.44
CA TYR A 207 20.74 5.31 10.27
C TYR A 207 21.18 6.35 9.24
N ILE A 208 20.43 6.48 8.15
CA ILE A 208 20.81 7.32 7.01
C ILE A 208 19.65 8.22 6.63
N GLU A 209 19.93 9.51 6.48
CA GLU A 209 19.03 10.49 5.87
C GLU A 209 19.75 11.16 4.68
N GLY A 210 19.17 11.09 3.46
CA GLY A 210 19.64 11.82 2.29
C GLY A 210 19.47 13.31 2.51
N GLY A 211 18.30 13.83 2.28
CA GLY A 211 18.00 15.22 2.60
C GLY A 211 17.17 15.94 1.56
N ASP A 212 17.61 17.12 1.13
CA ASP A 212 17.03 17.85 0.02
C ASP A 212 17.76 17.45 -1.28
N ASP A 213 17.06 17.43 -2.42
CA ASP A 213 17.53 16.96 -3.73
C ASP A 213 17.65 15.42 -3.84
N GLY A 214 18.10 14.89 -4.98
CA GLY A 214 18.00 13.46 -5.27
C GLY A 214 19.25 12.65 -4.91
N ASP A 215 19.14 11.79 -3.92
CA ASP A 215 20.25 11.13 -3.27
C ASP A 215 20.49 9.69 -3.75
N HIS A 216 21.73 9.22 -3.54
CA HIS A 216 22.13 7.84 -3.72
C HIS A 216 22.53 7.23 -2.38
N ILE A 217 21.65 6.38 -1.80
CA ILE A 217 21.84 5.79 -0.49
C ILE A 217 22.06 4.29 -0.63
N TYR A 218 23.10 3.79 0.03
CA TYR A 218 23.47 2.37 0.09
C TYR A 218 23.61 1.95 1.56
N GLY A 219 22.63 1.20 2.08
CA GLY A 219 22.68 0.70 3.47
C GLY A 219 23.82 -0.28 3.69
N GLY A 220 23.92 -1.31 2.83
CA GLY A 220 24.97 -2.31 2.92
C GLY A 220 24.55 -3.59 3.63
N ASN A 221 25.27 -4.01 4.66
CA ASN A 221 24.84 -5.09 5.54
C ASN A 221 24.25 -4.51 6.83
N GLY A 222 23.46 -5.30 7.56
CA GLY A 222 22.83 -4.85 8.80
C GLY A 222 21.35 -4.46 8.61
N GLU A 223 20.65 -4.25 9.72
CA GLU A 223 19.26 -3.80 9.71
C GLU A 223 19.22 -2.26 9.64
N ASN A 224 19.24 -1.69 8.43
CA ASN A 224 19.38 -0.25 8.21
C ASN A 224 18.05 0.49 8.26
N ILE A 225 18.12 1.78 8.63
CA ILE A 225 17.00 2.71 8.58
C ILE A 225 17.39 3.85 7.65
N MET A 226 16.69 3.97 6.51
CA MET A 226 17.03 4.88 5.44
C MET A 226 15.85 5.77 5.04
N TYR A 227 16.13 7.04 4.88
CA TYR A 227 15.19 8.08 4.44
C TYR A 227 15.80 8.86 3.28
N GLY A 228 15.12 8.90 2.11
CA GLY A 228 15.48 9.81 1.02
C GLY A 228 15.16 11.25 1.39
N GLN A 229 13.95 11.53 1.78
CA GLN A 229 13.30 12.81 2.14
C GLN A 229 12.77 13.58 0.93
N GLU A 230 13.38 14.71 0.48
CA GLU A 230 12.93 15.47 -0.68
C GLU A 230 13.86 15.19 -1.88
N GLY A 231 13.33 14.77 -3.02
CA GLY A 231 14.11 14.49 -4.22
C GLY A 231 13.70 13.22 -4.91
N ASP A 232 14.27 12.95 -6.07
CA ASP A 232 14.09 11.67 -6.78
C ASP A 232 15.25 10.73 -6.36
N ASP A 233 15.03 9.94 -5.31
CA ASP A 233 16.07 9.20 -4.62
C ASP A 233 16.32 7.79 -5.17
N TYR A 234 17.57 7.32 -5.02
CA TYR A 234 17.98 5.94 -5.28
C TYR A 234 18.46 5.28 -3.99
N ILE A 235 17.64 4.40 -3.40
CA ILE A 235 17.94 3.77 -2.12
C ILE A 235 18.09 2.27 -2.29
N TYR A 236 19.21 1.74 -1.79
CA TYR A 236 19.54 0.30 -1.78
C TYR A 236 19.71 -0.17 -0.33
N GLY A 237 18.77 -1.02 0.15
CA GLY A 237 18.85 -1.62 1.49
C GLY A 237 20.07 -2.51 1.63
N GLY A 238 20.08 -3.59 0.89
CA GLY A 238 21.21 -4.50 0.83
C GLY A 238 20.92 -5.91 1.31
N ASN A 239 21.53 -6.31 2.40
CA ASN A 239 21.24 -7.58 3.04
C ASN A 239 20.64 -7.32 4.42
N ASP A 240 19.96 -8.32 4.96
CA ASP A 240 19.25 -8.25 6.22
C ASP A 240 17.94 -7.40 6.12
N LYS A 241 17.28 -7.17 7.22
CA LYS A 241 15.99 -6.47 7.24
C LYS A 241 16.22 -4.97 7.27
N ASP A 242 15.72 -4.26 6.27
CA ASP A 242 15.81 -2.81 6.18
C ASP A 242 14.46 -2.11 6.32
N TYR A 243 14.51 -0.88 6.83
CA TYR A 243 13.43 0.09 6.78
C TYR A 243 13.79 1.19 5.80
N ILE A 244 12.99 1.35 4.74
CA ILE A 244 13.25 2.29 3.65
C ILE A 244 12.04 3.21 3.48
N LEU A 245 12.26 4.51 3.46
CA LEU A 245 11.26 5.50 3.10
C LEU A 245 11.86 6.43 2.03
N GLY A 246 11.31 6.40 0.81
CA GLY A 246 11.70 7.31 -0.27
C GLY A 246 11.43 8.76 0.15
N GLY A 247 10.20 9.16 0.21
CA GLY A 247 9.85 10.48 0.73
C GLY A 247 8.98 11.28 -0.22
N THR A 248 9.48 12.34 -0.80
CA THR A 248 8.78 13.11 -1.85
C THR A 248 9.63 13.15 -3.11
N GLY A 249 9.13 12.69 -4.22
CA GLY A 249 9.82 12.58 -5.49
C GLY A 249 9.47 11.29 -6.19
N ASP A 250 9.95 11.07 -7.39
CA ASP A 250 9.77 9.80 -8.10
C ASP A 250 10.96 8.86 -7.75
N ASP A 251 10.82 8.11 -6.65
CA ASP A 251 11.90 7.36 -6.01
C ASP A 251 12.17 5.99 -6.65
N HIS A 252 13.42 5.52 -6.54
CA HIS A 252 13.84 4.18 -6.91
C HIS A 252 14.36 3.43 -5.67
N LEU A 253 13.55 2.50 -5.15
CA LEU A 253 13.82 1.80 -3.90
C LEU A 253 14.13 0.33 -4.17
N TYR A 254 15.21 -0.17 -3.62
CA TYR A 254 15.66 -1.54 -3.73
C TYR A 254 15.83 -2.13 -2.33
N GLY A 255 14.88 -2.96 -1.87
CA GLY A 255 14.95 -3.60 -0.56
C GLY A 255 16.15 -4.55 -0.48
N GLY A 256 16.29 -5.43 -1.44
CA GLY A 256 17.34 -6.45 -1.45
C GLY A 256 16.90 -7.73 -0.76
N ASN A 257 17.78 -8.34 0.05
CA ASN A 257 17.39 -9.51 0.84
C ASN A 257 16.89 -9.08 2.23
N GLY A 258 16.07 -9.90 2.86
CA GLY A 258 15.54 -9.65 4.20
C GLY A 258 14.03 -9.38 4.21
N GLU A 259 13.43 -9.44 5.39
CA GLU A 259 12.01 -9.11 5.59
C GLU A 259 11.85 -7.58 5.70
N ASN A 260 11.92 -6.87 4.56
CA ASN A 260 11.99 -5.41 4.49
C ASN A 260 10.67 -4.69 4.82
N GLU A 261 10.77 -3.43 5.25
CA GLU A 261 9.64 -2.49 5.36
C GLU A 261 9.93 -1.30 4.44
N ILE A 262 9.24 -1.23 3.27
CA ILE A 262 9.53 -0.26 2.21
C ILE A 262 8.32 0.64 1.99
N TYR A 263 8.54 1.94 1.97
CA TYR A 263 7.54 2.98 1.74
C TYR A 263 8.02 3.91 0.61
N GLY A 264 7.25 4.02 -0.47
CA GLY A 264 7.52 4.98 -1.54
C GLY A 264 7.37 6.40 -1.04
N GLY A 265 6.17 6.81 -0.77
CA GLY A 265 5.88 8.13 -0.24
C GLY A 265 5.00 8.95 -1.16
N HIS A 266 5.46 10.11 -1.61
CA HIS A 266 4.78 10.93 -2.60
C HIS A 266 5.57 10.91 -3.91
N GLY A 267 4.96 10.52 -5.00
CA GLY A 267 5.58 10.48 -6.32
C GLY A 267 5.18 9.24 -7.08
N ASN A 268 5.78 8.99 -8.23
CA ASN A 268 5.54 7.75 -8.96
C ASN A 268 6.73 6.83 -8.78
N ASP A 269 6.71 6.07 -7.72
CA ASP A 269 7.84 5.33 -7.21
C ASP A 269 8.06 4.00 -7.95
N VAL A 270 9.30 3.56 -7.97
CA VAL A 270 9.67 2.24 -8.50
C VAL A 270 10.34 1.44 -7.39
N ILE A 271 9.63 0.44 -6.90
CA ILE A 271 10.06 -0.36 -5.76
C ILE A 271 10.41 -1.78 -6.22
N TYR A 272 11.59 -2.24 -5.88
CA TYR A 272 12.05 -3.61 -6.10
C TYR A 272 12.42 -4.25 -4.76
N ASP A 273 11.90 -5.46 -4.52
CA ASP A 273 12.31 -6.25 -3.36
C ASP A 273 12.87 -7.61 -3.78
N GLY A 274 13.36 -8.39 -2.82
CA GLY A 274 14.03 -9.66 -3.03
C GLY A 274 13.15 -10.90 -2.93
N ASP A 275 13.71 -11.97 -2.36
CA ASP A 275 13.02 -13.27 -2.27
C ASP A 275 12.41 -13.54 -0.87
N ASP A 276 12.53 -12.64 0.08
CA ASP A 276 12.01 -12.77 1.46
C ASP A 276 10.69 -12.00 1.61
N GLY A 277 9.83 -12.39 2.57
CA GLY A 277 8.50 -11.79 2.71
C GLY A 277 8.51 -10.43 3.38
N SER A 278 8.11 -9.40 2.68
CA SER A 278 8.25 -7.99 3.06
C SER A 278 6.91 -7.26 3.22
N TYR A 279 6.97 -6.06 3.80
CA TYR A 279 5.89 -5.09 3.75
C TYR A 279 6.26 -3.94 2.81
N ILE A 280 5.44 -3.72 1.78
CA ILE A 280 5.69 -2.71 0.75
C ILE A 280 4.48 -1.80 0.63
N GLU A 281 4.68 -0.49 0.73
CA GLU A 281 3.65 0.52 0.56
C GLU A 281 4.08 1.58 -0.47
N GLY A 282 3.32 1.72 -1.59
CA GLY A 282 3.55 2.77 -2.60
C GLY A 282 3.19 4.14 -2.07
N SER A 283 2.09 4.26 -1.35
CA SER A 283 1.51 5.45 -0.73
C SER A 283 0.77 6.38 -1.70
N PHE A 284 1.35 7.40 -2.27
CA PHE A 284 0.70 8.37 -3.16
C PHE A 284 1.42 8.45 -4.50
N GLY A 285 0.74 8.21 -5.59
CA GLY A 285 1.30 8.31 -6.93
C GLY A 285 0.91 7.14 -7.81
N ASN A 286 1.50 7.02 -8.99
CA ASN A 286 1.28 5.85 -9.84
C ASN A 286 2.53 4.97 -9.77
N ASP A 287 2.53 4.07 -8.82
CA ASP A 287 3.70 3.34 -8.40
C ASP A 287 3.92 2.04 -9.19
N LYS A 288 5.16 1.59 -9.23
CA LYS A 288 5.52 0.30 -9.80
C LYS A 288 6.22 -0.52 -8.74
N ILE A 289 5.54 -1.56 -8.27
CA ILE A 289 6.01 -2.44 -7.22
C ILE A 289 6.36 -3.80 -7.82
N PHE A 290 7.61 -4.23 -7.61
CA PHE A 290 8.16 -5.53 -7.96
C PHE A 290 8.54 -6.24 -6.67
N ALA A 291 7.59 -7.00 -6.09
CA ALA A 291 7.75 -7.56 -4.76
C ALA A 291 8.70 -8.77 -4.70
N GLY A 292 8.92 -9.42 -5.85
CA GLY A 292 9.89 -10.52 -5.95
C GLY A 292 9.34 -11.86 -5.51
N GLY A 293 9.84 -12.40 -4.42
CA GLY A 293 9.35 -13.65 -3.85
C GLY A 293 9.15 -13.51 -2.35
N GLY A 294 8.64 -14.58 -1.72
CA GLY A 294 8.32 -14.45 -0.30
C GLY A 294 6.82 -14.51 -0.07
N ASN A 295 6.36 -14.10 1.10
CA ASN A 295 4.93 -13.89 1.33
C ASN A 295 4.74 -12.43 1.71
N ASP A 296 4.45 -11.61 0.74
CA ASP A 296 4.49 -10.17 0.84
C ASP A 296 3.15 -9.56 1.28
N VAL A 297 3.24 -8.43 1.92
CA VAL A 297 2.08 -7.58 2.20
C VAL A 297 2.29 -6.28 1.43
N ILE A 298 1.47 -6.09 0.38
CA ILE A 298 1.60 -4.98 -0.55
C ILE A 298 0.41 -4.04 -0.39
N ASP A 299 0.65 -2.80 -0.04
CA ASP A 299 -0.33 -1.70 -0.03
C ASP A 299 0.07 -0.71 -1.13
N PRO A 300 -0.52 -0.76 -2.33
CA PRO A 300 -0.09 0.09 -3.44
C PRO A 300 -0.33 1.57 -3.17
N GLY A 301 -1.43 1.93 -2.51
CA GLY A 301 -1.69 3.33 -2.18
C GLY A 301 -2.74 4.01 -3.05
N GLU A 302 -2.71 5.35 -3.10
CA GLU A 302 -3.58 6.16 -3.94
C GLU A 302 -2.92 6.41 -5.30
N GLY A 303 -3.51 5.91 -6.38
CA GLY A 303 -3.01 6.10 -7.74
C GLY A 303 -3.50 5.03 -8.70
N ASP A 304 -2.92 5.00 -9.87
CA ASP A 304 -3.10 3.89 -10.82
C ASP A 304 -1.81 3.06 -10.82
N ASP A 305 -1.73 2.05 -9.96
CA ASP A 305 -0.51 1.34 -9.63
C ASP A 305 -0.29 0.07 -10.45
N TYR A 306 0.96 -0.33 -10.58
CA TYR A 306 1.35 -1.59 -11.19
C TYR A 306 2.10 -2.46 -10.19
N ILE A 307 1.55 -3.63 -9.89
CA ILE A 307 2.12 -4.62 -8.98
C ILE A 307 2.53 -5.83 -9.80
N GLN A 308 3.80 -6.19 -9.72
CA GLN A 308 4.30 -7.46 -10.21
C GLN A 308 4.89 -8.24 -9.05
N ASP A 309 4.39 -9.45 -8.89
CA ASP A 309 4.88 -10.40 -7.92
C ASP A 309 5.21 -11.71 -8.64
N ASP A 310 6.25 -12.39 -8.21
CA ASP A 310 6.72 -13.59 -8.88
C ASP A 310 6.30 -14.87 -8.15
N HIS A 311 6.51 -14.98 -6.83
CA HIS A 311 6.25 -16.19 -6.05
C HIS A 311 5.94 -15.86 -4.59
N GLY A 312 4.86 -16.41 -4.08
CA GLY A 312 4.49 -16.29 -2.68
C GLY A 312 3.02 -16.59 -2.44
N ASP A 313 2.61 -16.59 -1.19
CA ASP A 313 1.19 -16.50 -0.81
C ASP A 313 0.98 -15.07 -0.28
N ASP A 314 0.69 -14.10 -1.17
CA ASP A 314 0.79 -12.68 -0.93
C ASP A 314 -0.53 -12.03 -0.52
N THR A 315 -0.43 -10.89 0.13
CA THR A 315 -1.60 -10.10 0.53
C THR A 315 -1.52 -8.71 -0.07
N ILE A 316 -2.38 -8.41 -1.03
CA ILE A 316 -2.50 -7.10 -1.67
C ILE A 316 -3.68 -6.36 -1.04
N ILE A 317 -3.42 -5.20 -0.46
CA ILE A 317 -4.42 -4.36 0.20
C ILE A 317 -5.01 -3.40 -0.82
N PHE A 318 -6.34 -3.34 -0.89
CA PHE A 318 -7.04 -2.40 -1.77
C PHE A 318 -8.12 -1.64 -0.99
N LYS A 319 -8.13 -0.32 -1.09
CA LYS A 319 -9.04 0.58 -0.37
C LYS A 319 -9.81 1.49 -1.33
N ALA A 320 -10.90 2.06 -0.84
CA ALA A 320 -11.65 3.05 -1.62
C ALA A 320 -10.81 4.31 -1.86
N GLY A 321 -10.75 4.78 -3.10
CA GLY A 321 -9.98 5.94 -3.53
C GLY A 321 -8.59 5.59 -4.09
N TYR A 322 -8.24 4.29 -4.19
CA TYR A 322 -6.94 3.85 -4.70
C TYR A 322 -6.78 4.00 -6.21
N GLY A 323 -7.90 4.08 -6.97
CA GLY A 323 -7.83 4.27 -8.43
C GLY A 323 -7.87 2.96 -9.20
N THR A 324 -7.01 2.80 -10.18
CA THR A 324 -7.01 1.61 -11.05
C THR A 324 -5.69 0.87 -10.98
N ASP A 325 -5.65 -0.18 -10.17
CA ASP A 325 -4.43 -0.95 -9.96
C ASP A 325 -4.36 -2.18 -10.86
N THR A 326 -3.18 -2.46 -11.34
CA THR A 326 -2.90 -3.61 -12.19
C THR A 326 -2.00 -4.61 -11.49
N ILE A 327 -2.49 -5.82 -11.29
CA ILE A 327 -1.78 -6.93 -10.66
C ILE A 327 -1.32 -7.91 -11.74
N SER A 328 -0.03 -8.22 -11.75
CA SER A 328 0.60 -9.24 -12.59
C SER A 328 1.41 -10.17 -11.70
N ASP A 329 0.85 -11.33 -11.40
CA ASP A 329 1.48 -12.31 -10.54
C ASP A 329 1.77 -13.61 -11.29
N ALA A 330 2.86 -14.28 -10.96
CA ALA A 330 3.29 -15.52 -11.63
C ALA A 330 2.88 -16.78 -10.88
N ALA A 331 2.80 -16.79 -9.55
CA ALA A 331 2.49 -17.99 -8.76
C ALA A 331 2.15 -17.68 -7.29
N GLY A 332 1.36 -18.55 -6.66
CA GLY A 332 1.00 -18.43 -5.25
C GLY A 332 -0.51 -18.60 -5.00
N ASN A 333 -0.92 -18.45 -3.74
CA ASN A 333 -2.33 -18.35 -3.35
C ASN A 333 -2.57 -16.96 -2.76
N ASN A 334 -2.81 -15.98 -3.62
CA ASN A 334 -2.79 -14.59 -3.26
C ASN A 334 -4.12 -14.09 -2.71
N THR A 335 -4.05 -13.14 -1.81
CA THR A 335 -5.20 -12.56 -1.14
C THR A 335 -5.31 -11.08 -1.48
N ILE A 336 -6.42 -10.67 -2.08
CA ILE A 336 -6.79 -9.27 -2.18
C ILE A 336 -7.63 -8.93 -0.95
N GLN A 337 -7.10 -8.08 -0.10
CA GLN A 337 -7.78 -7.62 1.11
C GLN A 337 -8.47 -6.28 0.84
N LEU A 338 -9.80 -6.32 0.74
CA LEU A 338 -10.61 -5.11 0.56
C LEU A 338 -10.82 -4.39 1.89
N SER A 339 -10.62 -3.08 1.91
CA SER A 339 -10.89 -2.22 3.05
C SER A 339 -11.83 -1.07 2.66
N GLY A 340 -13.00 -1.02 3.28
CA GLY A 340 -14.02 0.00 2.97
C GLY A 340 -14.79 -0.24 1.67
N LEU A 341 -14.55 -1.35 0.96
CA LEU A 341 -15.22 -1.76 -0.27
C LEU A 341 -15.98 -3.07 -0.04
N SER A 342 -17.05 -3.29 -0.78
CA SER A 342 -17.88 -4.50 -0.70
C SER A 342 -18.01 -5.19 -2.05
N MET A 343 -17.82 -6.51 -2.07
CA MET A 343 -18.08 -7.31 -3.26
C MET A 343 -19.53 -7.26 -3.77
N SER A 344 -20.49 -6.86 -2.92
CA SER A 344 -21.88 -6.64 -3.37
C SER A 344 -22.02 -5.46 -4.36
N ASP A 345 -21.08 -4.54 -4.34
CA ASP A 345 -21.06 -3.34 -5.20
C ASP A 345 -20.09 -3.51 -6.38
N ALA A 346 -19.38 -4.62 -6.44
CA ALA A 346 -18.40 -4.91 -7.46
C ALA A 346 -19.05 -5.32 -8.80
N VAL A 347 -18.48 -4.83 -9.89
CA VAL A 347 -18.78 -5.29 -11.24
C VAL A 347 -17.55 -5.98 -11.82
N MET A 348 -17.69 -7.24 -12.18
CA MET A 348 -16.61 -8.01 -12.79
C MET A 348 -16.72 -8.00 -14.31
N SER A 349 -15.64 -7.69 -15.00
CA SER A 349 -15.59 -7.62 -16.46
C SER A 349 -14.33 -8.27 -17.00
N ARG A 350 -14.46 -8.95 -18.14
CA ARG A 350 -13.31 -9.42 -18.90
C ARG A 350 -12.86 -8.32 -19.86
N ILE A 351 -11.60 -7.92 -19.77
CA ILE A 351 -11.00 -6.89 -20.62
C ILE A 351 -9.76 -7.45 -21.33
N ASN A 352 -9.34 -6.79 -22.43
CA ASN A 352 -8.14 -7.13 -23.19
C ASN A 352 -8.04 -8.62 -23.61
N GLY A 353 -9.16 -9.33 -23.62
CA GLY A 353 -9.22 -10.77 -24.01
C GLY A 353 -8.82 -11.75 -22.92
N SER A 354 -8.00 -11.40 -21.95
CA SER A 354 -7.51 -12.31 -20.90
C SER A 354 -7.54 -11.76 -19.47
N ASP A 355 -7.69 -10.48 -19.29
CA ASP A 355 -7.60 -9.82 -17.99
C ASP A 355 -8.96 -9.77 -17.29
N LEU A 356 -8.98 -9.91 -15.97
CA LEU A 356 -10.16 -9.69 -15.13
C LEU A 356 -10.09 -8.27 -14.55
N MET A 357 -11.14 -7.47 -14.76
CA MET A 357 -11.33 -6.20 -14.08
C MET A 357 -12.46 -6.31 -13.05
N ILE A 358 -12.20 -5.89 -11.83
CA ILE A 358 -13.15 -5.80 -10.73
C ILE A 358 -13.32 -4.32 -10.41
N SER A 359 -14.49 -3.76 -10.71
CA SER A 359 -14.77 -2.33 -10.57
C SER A 359 -15.65 -2.06 -9.35
N PHE A 360 -15.28 -1.05 -8.56
CA PHE A 360 -15.99 -0.54 -7.41
C PHE A 360 -16.36 0.95 -7.63
N GLY A 361 -17.03 1.25 -8.74
CA GLY A 361 -17.36 2.61 -9.15
C GLY A 361 -16.19 3.28 -9.89
N ALA A 362 -15.43 4.15 -9.22
CA ALA A 362 -14.26 4.78 -9.81
C ALA A 362 -12.99 3.93 -9.66
N ASP A 363 -12.95 3.11 -8.63
CA ASP A 363 -11.79 2.28 -8.29
C ASP A 363 -11.86 0.94 -9.01
N ASN A 364 -10.72 0.43 -9.48
CA ASN A 364 -10.66 -0.83 -10.22
C ASN A 364 -9.44 -1.65 -9.82
N ILE A 365 -9.60 -2.97 -9.84
CA ILE A 365 -8.51 -3.95 -9.76
C ILE A 365 -8.46 -4.67 -11.11
N ILE A 366 -7.31 -4.67 -11.76
CA ILE A 366 -7.08 -5.41 -13.01
C ILE A 366 -6.11 -6.54 -12.71
N ILE A 367 -6.58 -7.79 -12.83
CA ILE A 367 -5.71 -8.97 -12.71
C ILE A 367 -5.35 -9.43 -14.12
N LYS A 368 -4.07 -9.34 -14.44
CA LYS A 368 -3.55 -9.68 -15.77
C LYS A 368 -3.66 -11.18 -16.05
N GLN A 369 -4.00 -11.53 -17.30
CA GLN A 369 -4.02 -12.89 -17.81
C GLN A 369 -4.88 -13.88 -16.98
N TYR A 370 -5.81 -13.39 -16.16
CA TYR A 370 -6.65 -14.21 -15.27
C TYR A 370 -7.37 -15.36 -16.02
N PHE A 371 -7.81 -15.12 -17.27
CA PHE A 371 -8.54 -16.10 -18.09
C PHE A 371 -7.67 -16.92 -19.05
N ASP A 372 -6.35 -16.79 -19.05
CA ASP A 372 -5.47 -17.54 -19.97
C ASP A 372 -5.15 -18.97 -19.52
N GLY A 373 -5.62 -19.37 -18.34
CA GLY A 373 -5.49 -20.74 -17.82
C GLY A 373 -4.07 -21.19 -17.49
N ALA A 374 -3.14 -20.28 -17.39
CA ALA A 374 -1.71 -20.58 -17.19
C ALA A 374 -1.26 -20.54 -15.72
N GLY A 375 -2.17 -20.63 -14.75
CA GLY A 375 -1.79 -20.72 -13.32
C GLY A 375 -2.17 -19.52 -12.46
N PHE A 376 -2.70 -18.47 -13.02
CA PHE A 376 -3.07 -17.22 -12.35
C PHE A 376 -4.42 -17.24 -11.60
N GLN A 377 -4.99 -18.40 -11.31
CA GLN A 377 -6.36 -18.52 -10.78
C GLN A 377 -6.45 -18.62 -9.26
N ASN A 378 -5.35 -18.44 -8.54
CA ASN A 378 -5.31 -18.65 -7.10
C ASN A 378 -5.49 -17.35 -6.29
N PHE A 379 -6.24 -16.40 -6.85
CA PHE A 379 -6.61 -15.22 -6.09
C PHE A 379 -7.87 -15.45 -5.26
N ASN A 380 -7.85 -15.01 -4.03
CA ASN A 380 -9.04 -14.87 -3.20
C ASN A 380 -9.26 -13.42 -2.80
N ILE A 381 -10.51 -13.06 -2.50
CA ILE A 381 -10.87 -11.76 -1.95
C ILE A 381 -11.42 -12.01 -0.54
N ASN A 382 -10.75 -11.46 0.47
CA ASN A 382 -11.11 -11.64 1.88
C ASN A 382 -11.32 -13.12 2.27
N GLY A 383 -10.51 -14.03 1.69
CA GLY A 383 -10.57 -15.46 1.95
C GLY A 383 -11.56 -16.28 1.11
N THR A 384 -12.25 -15.66 0.15
CA THR A 384 -13.13 -16.36 -0.80
C THR A 384 -12.51 -16.34 -2.18
N MET A 385 -12.35 -17.50 -2.82
CA MET A 385 -11.77 -17.58 -4.16
C MET A 385 -12.56 -16.73 -5.16
N ILE A 386 -11.87 -15.98 -6.02
CA ILE A 386 -12.52 -15.11 -7.02
C ILE A 386 -13.45 -15.92 -7.93
N ASN A 387 -13.08 -17.13 -8.31
CA ASN A 387 -13.95 -18.00 -9.11
C ASN A 387 -15.30 -18.27 -8.44
N ASP A 388 -15.36 -18.32 -7.11
CA ASP A 388 -16.60 -18.51 -6.36
C ASP A 388 -17.41 -17.21 -6.22
N LEU A 389 -16.75 -16.05 -6.39
CA LEU A 389 -17.37 -14.71 -6.33
C LEU A 389 -17.92 -14.26 -7.69
N ILE A 390 -17.44 -14.85 -8.79
CA ILE A 390 -17.90 -14.50 -10.14
C ILE A 390 -19.33 -15.00 -10.31
N THR A 391 -20.30 -14.12 -10.14
CA THR A 391 -21.72 -14.39 -10.42
C THR A 391 -22.18 -13.77 -11.73
N THR A 392 -21.49 -12.75 -12.22
CA THR A 392 -21.77 -12.08 -13.49
C THR A 392 -20.47 -11.65 -14.17
N LEU A 393 -20.34 -11.95 -15.46
CA LEU A 393 -19.27 -11.47 -16.34
C LEU A 393 -19.87 -10.60 -17.45
N HIS A 394 -19.21 -9.49 -17.75
CA HIS A 394 -19.58 -8.60 -18.84
C HIS A 394 -18.50 -8.61 -19.93
N GLY A 395 -18.92 -8.64 -21.18
CA GLY A 395 -18.10 -8.33 -22.33
C GLY A 395 -18.06 -6.84 -22.63
N SER A 396 -17.75 -6.50 -23.87
CA SER A 396 -17.67 -5.14 -24.40
C SER A 396 -18.59 -4.97 -25.63
N ASP A 397 -18.56 -3.80 -26.27
CA ASP A 397 -19.22 -3.58 -27.58
C ASP A 397 -18.45 -4.22 -28.77
N SER A 398 -17.37 -4.95 -28.52
CA SER A 398 -16.54 -5.62 -29.52
C SER A 398 -16.71 -7.14 -29.44
N SER A 399 -16.30 -7.86 -30.50
CA SER A 399 -16.35 -9.33 -30.47
C SER A 399 -15.45 -9.93 -29.42
N ASP A 400 -16.03 -10.57 -28.43
CA ASP A 400 -15.36 -11.13 -27.26
C ASP A 400 -15.37 -12.67 -27.24
N TRP A 401 -14.38 -13.24 -26.59
CA TRP A 401 -14.37 -14.65 -26.21
C TRP A 401 -14.44 -14.74 -24.69
N ILE A 402 -15.61 -15.06 -24.13
CA ILE A 402 -15.84 -15.10 -22.68
C ILE A 402 -16.06 -16.55 -22.25
N SER A 403 -15.29 -17.00 -21.27
CA SER A 403 -15.45 -18.37 -20.71
C SER A 403 -15.43 -18.28 -19.20
N ALA A 404 -16.46 -18.82 -18.54
CA ALA A 404 -16.43 -19.01 -17.10
C ALA A 404 -15.76 -20.36 -16.77
N TRP A 405 -14.98 -20.37 -15.69
CA TRP A 405 -14.28 -21.57 -15.19
C TRP A 405 -14.88 -22.06 -13.86
N SER A 406 -16.00 -21.45 -13.44
CA SER A 406 -16.70 -21.80 -12.21
C SER A 406 -17.52 -23.08 -12.39
N ASP A 407 -17.59 -23.89 -11.33
CA ASP A 407 -18.57 -24.98 -11.23
C ASP A 407 -19.95 -24.49 -10.73
N ASN A 408 -20.04 -23.20 -10.32
CA ASN A 408 -21.27 -22.53 -9.93
C ASN A 408 -21.90 -21.86 -11.15
N GLY A 409 -23.22 -21.74 -11.16
CA GLY A 409 -23.93 -21.04 -12.24
C GLY A 409 -23.58 -19.56 -12.29
N VAL A 410 -23.25 -19.06 -13.48
CA VAL A 410 -22.86 -17.66 -13.72
C VAL A 410 -23.79 -16.97 -14.71
N THR A 411 -23.86 -15.65 -14.63
CA THR A 411 -24.50 -14.83 -15.67
C THR A 411 -23.42 -14.19 -16.54
N ILE A 412 -23.47 -14.45 -17.86
CA ILE A 412 -22.54 -13.84 -18.81
C ILE A 412 -23.31 -12.99 -19.80
N LYS A 413 -22.86 -11.75 -19.98
CA LYS A 413 -23.41 -10.81 -20.95
C LYS A 413 -22.34 -10.41 -21.95
N GLY A 414 -22.57 -10.67 -23.24
CA GLY A 414 -21.67 -10.25 -24.32
C GLY A 414 -21.70 -8.75 -24.58
N GLU A 415 -22.84 -8.12 -24.32
CA GLU A 415 -23.19 -6.72 -24.59
C GLU A 415 -23.34 -6.45 -26.09
N GLY A 416 -22.29 -6.28 -26.85
CA GLY A 416 -22.39 -6.11 -28.29
C GLY A 416 -21.16 -6.59 -29.03
N GLY A 417 -21.31 -6.87 -30.31
CA GLY A 417 -20.27 -7.52 -31.09
C GLY A 417 -20.70 -8.90 -31.57
N ASN A 418 -19.76 -9.71 -32.05
CA ASN A 418 -20.05 -11.12 -32.36
C ASN A 418 -19.26 -11.99 -31.39
N ASP A 419 -19.92 -12.39 -30.33
CA ASP A 419 -19.27 -12.96 -29.16
C ASP A 419 -19.25 -14.49 -29.19
N THR A 420 -18.29 -15.06 -28.49
CA THR A 420 -18.25 -16.48 -28.17
C THR A 420 -18.27 -16.63 -26.66
N ILE A 421 -19.38 -17.15 -26.13
CA ILE A 421 -19.62 -17.26 -24.70
C ILE A 421 -19.69 -18.73 -24.29
N ASN A 422 -18.94 -19.10 -23.25
CA ASN A 422 -18.94 -20.44 -22.67
C ASN A 422 -19.24 -20.37 -21.16
N GLY A 423 -20.40 -20.91 -20.75
CA GLY A 423 -20.83 -20.96 -19.34
C GLY A 423 -20.00 -21.95 -18.51
N GLY A 424 -19.69 -23.11 -19.03
CA GLY A 424 -18.85 -24.09 -18.34
C GLY A 424 -19.63 -25.21 -17.63
N ASN A 425 -19.50 -25.29 -16.32
CA ASN A 425 -20.32 -26.16 -15.48
C ASN A 425 -21.28 -25.31 -14.65
N GLY A 426 -22.40 -25.90 -14.24
CA GLY A 426 -23.39 -25.18 -13.42
C GLY A 426 -24.60 -24.73 -14.24
N ASP A 427 -25.58 -24.12 -13.58
CA ASP A 427 -26.79 -23.61 -14.22
C ASP A 427 -26.56 -22.13 -14.61
N ASP A 428 -26.14 -21.90 -15.87
CA ASP A 428 -25.66 -20.59 -16.34
C ASP A 428 -26.76 -19.75 -16.99
N THR A 429 -26.54 -18.43 -17.02
CA THR A 429 -27.38 -17.52 -17.80
C THR A 429 -26.53 -16.78 -18.82
N LEU A 430 -26.77 -17.01 -20.10
CA LEU A 430 -26.00 -16.47 -21.22
C LEU A 430 -26.85 -15.47 -22.01
N ASP A 431 -26.40 -14.22 -22.07
CA ASP A 431 -26.99 -13.14 -22.87
C ASP A 431 -25.93 -12.64 -23.86
N GLY A 432 -26.05 -13.01 -25.14
CA GLY A 432 -25.11 -12.58 -26.18
C GLY A 432 -25.16 -11.07 -26.42
N GLY A 433 -26.36 -10.48 -26.30
CA GLY A 433 -26.56 -9.08 -26.60
C GLY A 433 -26.81 -8.80 -28.08
N THR A 434 -26.22 -7.72 -28.60
CA THR A 434 -26.39 -7.37 -30.03
C THR A 434 -25.23 -7.91 -30.86
N GLY A 435 -25.54 -8.70 -31.89
CA GLY A 435 -24.49 -9.25 -32.75
C GLY A 435 -24.89 -10.56 -33.38
N ASN A 436 -23.91 -11.39 -33.70
CA ASN A 436 -24.18 -12.78 -34.09
C ASN A 436 -23.31 -13.68 -33.21
N ASP A 437 -23.92 -14.19 -32.15
CA ASP A 437 -23.20 -14.76 -31.02
C ASP A 437 -23.21 -16.30 -31.02
N TRP A 438 -22.16 -16.88 -30.45
CA TRP A 438 -22.06 -18.29 -30.16
C TRP A 438 -22.14 -18.53 -28.66
N LEU A 439 -23.19 -19.21 -28.21
CA LEU A 439 -23.49 -19.45 -26.79
C LEU A 439 -23.37 -20.94 -26.48
N TYR A 440 -22.37 -21.30 -25.69
CA TYR A 440 -22.09 -22.63 -25.18
C TYR A 440 -22.48 -22.69 -23.70
N GLY A 441 -23.60 -23.33 -23.34
CA GLY A 441 -24.01 -23.50 -21.95
C GLY A 441 -23.04 -24.41 -21.20
N GLY A 442 -22.84 -25.60 -21.73
CA GLY A 442 -21.96 -26.60 -21.13
C GLY A 442 -22.69 -27.69 -20.37
N ASN A 443 -22.33 -27.94 -19.12
CA ASN A 443 -23.07 -28.86 -18.25
C ASN A 443 -23.96 -28.05 -17.32
N GLY A 444 -25.21 -28.41 -17.18
CA GLY A 444 -26.15 -27.70 -16.29
C GLY A 444 -27.49 -27.45 -16.94
N ASN A 445 -28.38 -26.74 -16.23
CA ASN A 445 -29.65 -26.33 -16.80
C ASN A 445 -29.55 -24.84 -17.13
N ASP A 446 -29.14 -24.50 -18.33
CA ASP A 446 -28.74 -23.18 -18.71
C ASP A 446 -29.91 -22.31 -19.18
N THR A 447 -29.76 -21.02 -19.03
CA THR A 447 -30.71 -20.03 -19.50
C THR A 447 -30.07 -19.14 -20.58
N TYR A 448 -30.64 -19.14 -21.76
CA TYR A 448 -30.23 -18.31 -22.89
C TYR A 448 -31.19 -17.18 -23.08
N ILE A 449 -30.69 -15.95 -23.16
CA ILE A 449 -31.51 -14.74 -23.36
C ILE A 449 -31.40 -14.34 -24.83
N PHE A 450 -32.55 -14.11 -25.50
CA PHE A 450 -32.62 -13.69 -26.88
C PHE A 450 -33.71 -12.61 -27.05
N GLY A 451 -33.43 -11.58 -27.84
CA GLY A 451 -34.35 -10.46 -28.03
C GLY A 451 -34.38 -9.91 -29.45
N LYS A 452 -35.27 -8.95 -29.70
CA LYS A 452 -35.30 -8.22 -30.97
C LYS A 452 -34.09 -7.33 -31.11
N GLY A 453 -33.44 -7.37 -32.28
CA GLY A 453 -32.19 -6.65 -32.55
C GLY A 453 -30.94 -7.35 -32.08
N TYR A 454 -31.06 -8.59 -31.58
CA TYR A 454 -29.90 -9.37 -31.14
C TYR A 454 -29.11 -9.92 -32.34
N GLY A 455 -29.75 -10.13 -33.50
CA GLY A 455 -29.09 -10.61 -34.71
C GLY A 455 -29.23 -12.11 -34.91
N ASN A 456 -28.17 -12.79 -35.31
CA ASN A 456 -28.22 -14.22 -35.62
C ASN A 456 -27.35 -15.02 -34.65
N ASP A 457 -27.97 -15.53 -33.59
CA ASP A 457 -27.25 -16.24 -32.55
C ASP A 457 -27.31 -17.75 -32.70
N THR A 458 -26.30 -18.40 -32.19
CA THR A 458 -26.21 -19.87 -32.20
C THR A 458 -25.99 -20.42 -30.79
N ILE A 459 -26.88 -21.28 -30.33
CA ILE A 459 -26.76 -22.03 -29.09
C ILE A 459 -26.21 -23.42 -29.39
N GLU A 460 -25.24 -23.83 -28.60
CA GLU A 460 -24.71 -25.19 -28.58
C GLU A 460 -24.57 -25.62 -27.11
N ASP A 461 -25.40 -26.59 -26.72
CA ASP A 461 -25.52 -27.02 -25.32
C ASP A 461 -25.41 -28.57 -25.27
N TRP A 462 -24.55 -29.03 -24.37
CA TRP A 462 -24.19 -30.46 -24.30
C TRP A 462 -24.95 -31.22 -23.23
N GLY A 463 -25.68 -30.54 -22.32
CA GLY A 463 -26.39 -31.21 -21.23
C GLY A 463 -27.47 -30.37 -20.55
N GLY A 464 -28.27 -31.04 -19.70
CA GLY A 464 -29.28 -30.37 -18.90
C GLY A 464 -30.63 -30.10 -19.57
N SER A 465 -31.51 -29.46 -18.82
CA SER A 465 -32.84 -29.02 -19.26
C SER A 465 -32.86 -27.51 -19.31
N SER A 466 -32.52 -26.96 -20.46
CA SER A 466 -32.22 -25.54 -20.59
C SER A 466 -33.42 -24.68 -20.98
N ILE A 467 -33.34 -23.37 -20.68
CA ILE A 467 -34.40 -22.41 -20.94
C ILE A 467 -33.92 -21.38 -21.97
N VAL A 468 -34.76 -21.10 -22.97
CA VAL A 468 -34.58 -19.97 -23.87
C VAL A 468 -35.60 -18.91 -23.52
N LYS A 469 -35.14 -17.80 -22.94
CA LYS A 469 -35.95 -16.63 -22.58
C LYS A 469 -35.99 -15.62 -23.72
N LEU A 470 -37.19 -15.46 -24.30
CA LEU A 470 -37.46 -14.53 -25.38
C LEU A 470 -37.95 -13.18 -24.78
N LYS A 471 -37.02 -12.27 -24.54
CA LYS A 471 -37.14 -11.08 -23.69
C LYS A 471 -38.30 -10.15 -24.13
N ASP A 472 -38.47 -9.91 -25.42
CA ASP A 472 -39.45 -9.00 -26.02
C ASP A 472 -40.14 -9.60 -27.25
N ILE A 473 -40.13 -10.90 -27.36
CA ILE A 473 -40.69 -11.69 -28.48
C ILE A 473 -41.88 -12.50 -27.96
N SER A 474 -43.05 -12.26 -28.56
CA SER A 474 -44.29 -13.05 -28.27
C SER A 474 -44.32 -14.37 -29.02
N SER A 475 -45.07 -15.32 -28.50
CA SER A 475 -45.17 -16.68 -29.10
C SER A 475 -45.74 -16.67 -30.53
N SER A 476 -46.56 -15.65 -30.87
CA SER A 476 -47.10 -15.47 -32.22
C SER A 476 -46.15 -14.82 -33.23
N GLU A 477 -45.01 -14.30 -32.75
CA GLU A 477 -44.01 -13.59 -33.57
C GLU A 477 -42.90 -14.50 -34.06
N VAL A 478 -42.90 -15.77 -33.74
CA VAL A 478 -41.84 -16.71 -34.13
C VAL A 478 -42.31 -17.71 -35.21
N THR A 479 -41.33 -18.12 -36.02
CA THR A 479 -41.48 -19.23 -36.95
C THR A 479 -40.35 -20.24 -36.69
N ILE A 480 -40.72 -21.51 -36.45
CA ILE A 480 -39.77 -22.59 -36.21
C ILE A 480 -39.51 -23.32 -37.51
N THR A 481 -38.24 -23.57 -37.79
CA THR A 481 -37.82 -24.31 -38.98
C THR A 481 -36.77 -25.37 -38.59
N ASN A 482 -36.87 -26.54 -39.15
CA ASN A 482 -35.80 -27.55 -39.08
C ASN A 482 -34.83 -27.32 -40.24
N LEU A 483 -33.57 -26.96 -39.97
CA LEU A 483 -32.57 -26.77 -41.02
C LEU A 483 -31.89 -28.06 -41.46
N TRP A 484 -31.62 -28.98 -40.51
CA TRP A 484 -30.98 -30.30 -40.73
C TRP A 484 -31.46 -31.23 -39.63
N ASP A 485 -31.48 -32.52 -39.80
CA ASP A 485 -32.05 -33.53 -38.88
C ASP A 485 -31.93 -33.28 -37.34
N SER A 486 -31.16 -32.28 -36.90
CA SER A 486 -30.91 -31.98 -35.48
C SER A 486 -30.81 -30.51 -35.15
N THR A 487 -30.98 -29.58 -36.10
CA THR A 487 -30.81 -28.15 -35.88
C THR A 487 -32.14 -27.40 -35.96
N LEU A 488 -32.50 -26.70 -34.91
CA LEU A 488 -33.67 -25.82 -34.87
C LEU A 488 -33.23 -24.40 -35.25
N GLU A 489 -33.97 -23.76 -36.15
CA GLU A 489 -33.90 -22.33 -36.41
C GLU A 489 -35.24 -21.69 -36.02
N MET A 490 -35.17 -20.68 -35.15
CA MET A 490 -36.28 -19.80 -34.82
C MET A 490 -36.03 -18.44 -35.49
N THR A 491 -36.96 -17.98 -36.32
CA THR A 491 -36.92 -16.65 -36.93
C THR A 491 -37.96 -15.78 -36.29
N VAL A 492 -37.58 -14.50 -36.01
CA VAL A 492 -38.52 -13.50 -35.46
C VAL A 492 -39.18 -12.77 -36.61
N ASN A 493 -40.53 -12.93 -36.74
CA ASN A 493 -41.30 -12.40 -37.85
C ASN A 493 -41.23 -10.85 -37.90
N GLY A 494 -40.80 -10.32 -39.06
CA GLY A 494 -40.70 -8.87 -39.26
C GLY A 494 -39.36 -8.25 -38.89
N THR A 495 -38.40 -9.06 -38.48
CA THR A 495 -37.00 -8.67 -38.24
C THR A 495 -36.06 -9.54 -39.08
N GLU A 496 -34.73 -9.34 -38.96
CA GLU A 496 -33.73 -10.23 -39.52
C GLU A 496 -33.15 -11.20 -38.46
N ASP A 497 -33.68 -11.11 -37.22
CA ASP A 497 -33.17 -11.83 -36.07
C ASP A 497 -33.49 -13.32 -36.14
N LYS A 498 -32.49 -14.15 -35.79
CA LYS A 498 -32.60 -15.60 -35.82
C LYS A 498 -31.87 -16.24 -34.63
N LEU A 499 -32.46 -17.24 -34.06
CA LEU A 499 -31.83 -18.10 -33.09
C LEU A 499 -31.67 -19.52 -33.66
N THR A 500 -30.45 -20.01 -33.75
CA THR A 500 -30.12 -21.34 -34.18
C THR A 500 -29.73 -22.20 -32.97
N ILE A 501 -30.32 -23.37 -32.79
CA ILE A 501 -29.95 -24.31 -31.74
C ILE A 501 -29.41 -25.58 -32.40
N ASN A 502 -28.08 -25.73 -32.29
CA ASN A 502 -27.39 -26.92 -32.78
C ASN A 502 -27.62 -28.11 -31.85
N GLY A 503 -27.77 -29.28 -32.45
CA GLY A 503 -27.97 -30.52 -31.68
C GLY A 503 -29.30 -30.60 -30.93
N TYR A 504 -30.29 -29.77 -31.22
CA TYR A 504 -31.60 -29.69 -30.54
C TYR A 504 -32.24 -31.06 -30.30
N LYS A 505 -32.17 -31.95 -31.29
CA LYS A 505 -32.73 -33.30 -31.22
C LYS A 505 -31.98 -34.24 -30.27
N TRP A 506 -30.69 -33.97 -30.08
CA TRP A 506 -29.77 -34.86 -29.33
C TRP A 506 -29.64 -34.46 -27.86
N ASN A 507 -29.97 -33.23 -27.52
CA ASN A 507 -29.96 -32.78 -26.12
C ASN A 507 -31.02 -33.58 -25.33
N GLN A 508 -30.58 -34.35 -24.33
CA GLN A 508 -31.42 -35.28 -23.58
C GLN A 508 -32.40 -34.59 -22.64
N GLY A 509 -32.02 -33.41 -22.11
CA GLY A 509 -32.85 -32.61 -21.20
C GLY A 509 -33.92 -31.76 -21.96
N GLY A 510 -33.58 -31.32 -23.19
CA GLY A 510 -34.45 -30.50 -24.05
C GLY A 510 -34.40 -29.02 -23.68
N TYR A 511 -35.16 -28.25 -24.45
CA TYR A 511 -35.26 -26.81 -24.26
C TYR A 511 -36.70 -26.40 -23.98
N THR A 512 -36.88 -25.48 -23.04
CA THR A 512 -38.14 -24.77 -22.76
C THR A 512 -38.03 -23.34 -23.24
N PHE A 513 -39.03 -22.87 -24.01
CA PHE A 513 -39.07 -21.48 -24.51
C PHE A 513 -40.03 -20.68 -23.66
N GLU A 514 -39.55 -19.57 -23.08
CA GLU A 514 -40.34 -18.59 -22.32
C GLU A 514 -40.49 -17.33 -23.15
N PHE A 515 -41.74 -16.96 -23.50
CA PHE A 515 -42.03 -15.82 -24.35
C PHE A 515 -42.48 -14.59 -23.56
N ALA A 516 -42.27 -13.39 -24.13
CA ALA A 516 -42.67 -12.12 -23.52
C ALA A 516 -44.15 -11.98 -23.20
N ASP A 517 -45.03 -12.71 -23.92
CA ASP A 517 -46.49 -12.77 -23.68
C ASP A 517 -46.88 -13.74 -22.55
N GLY A 518 -45.92 -14.31 -21.88
CA GLY A 518 -46.11 -15.27 -20.78
C GLY A 518 -46.40 -16.72 -21.24
N ALA A 519 -46.40 -16.95 -22.55
CA ALA A 519 -46.51 -18.33 -23.07
C ALA A 519 -45.21 -19.10 -22.77
N VAL A 520 -45.36 -20.38 -22.44
CA VAL A 520 -44.27 -21.31 -22.25
C VAL A 520 -44.47 -22.49 -23.20
N GLY A 521 -43.43 -22.95 -23.87
CA GLY A 521 -43.57 -24.02 -24.84
C GLY A 521 -42.30 -24.84 -25.04
N THR A 522 -42.46 -25.96 -25.74
CA THR A 522 -41.36 -26.79 -26.23
C THR A 522 -41.58 -27.07 -27.73
N VAL A 523 -40.50 -27.38 -28.43
CA VAL A 523 -40.63 -27.79 -29.82
C VAL A 523 -40.61 -29.31 -29.90
N ASN A 524 -41.62 -29.88 -30.52
CA ASN A 524 -41.72 -31.31 -30.72
C ASN A 524 -40.59 -31.81 -31.65
N LYS A 525 -39.78 -32.73 -31.18
CA LYS A 525 -38.56 -33.20 -31.87
C LYS A 525 -38.83 -34.03 -33.12
N ASP A 526 -40.08 -34.48 -33.31
CA ASP A 526 -40.49 -35.27 -34.46
C ASP A 526 -41.23 -34.44 -35.51
N THR A 527 -42.11 -33.52 -35.09
CA THR A 527 -42.93 -32.67 -35.99
C THR A 527 -42.34 -31.30 -36.24
N TRP A 528 -41.42 -30.82 -35.37
CA TRP A 528 -40.83 -29.47 -35.37
C TRP A 528 -41.87 -28.36 -35.19
N GLU A 529 -42.98 -28.70 -34.54
CA GLU A 529 -44.03 -27.74 -34.19
C GLU A 529 -43.83 -27.24 -32.76
N LEU A 530 -44.04 -25.94 -32.55
CA LEU A 530 -44.04 -25.33 -31.23
C LEU A 530 -45.32 -25.74 -30.48
N GLU A 531 -45.13 -26.47 -29.38
CA GLU A 531 -46.22 -26.92 -28.51
C GLU A 531 -46.25 -25.99 -27.28
N LEU A 532 -47.23 -25.08 -27.23
CA LEU A 532 -47.39 -24.16 -26.09
C LEU A 532 -48.17 -24.85 -24.97
N SER A 533 -47.61 -24.85 -23.78
CA SER A 533 -48.34 -25.14 -22.55
C SER A 533 -49.22 -23.93 -22.24
N GLN A 534 -50.49 -24.13 -21.95
CA GLN A 534 -51.35 -23.03 -21.44
C GLN A 534 -50.67 -22.54 -20.13
N PRO A 535 -50.57 -21.23 -19.90
CA PRO A 535 -50.21 -20.74 -18.58
C PRO A 535 -51.16 -21.41 -17.60
N ALA A 536 -50.60 -21.99 -16.52
CA ALA A 536 -51.46 -22.51 -15.45
C ALA A 536 -52.44 -21.43 -15.11
N SER A 537 -53.76 -21.67 -15.32
CA SER A 537 -54.78 -20.70 -14.97
C SER A 537 -54.50 -20.30 -13.52
N ASN A 538 -54.27 -19.03 -13.25
CA ASN A 538 -54.13 -18.49 -11.91
C ASN A 538 -55.48 -18.57 -11.16
N ASP A 539 -56.11 -19.77 -11.19
CA ASP A 539 -57.17 -20.19 -10.29
C ASP A 539 -56.65 -20.88 -9.04
N ALA A 540 -55.37 -20.69 -8.69
CA ALA A 540 -54.98 -20.84 -7.32
C ALA A 540 -55.57 -19.63 -6.58
N ILE A 541 -56.73 -19.87 -5.98
CA ILE A 541 -57.39 -19.01 -5.03
C ILE A 541 -56.30 -18.43 -4.13
N VAL A 542 -55.96 -17.17 -4.36
CA VAL A 542 -55.37 -16.35 -3.30
C VAL A 542 -56.51 -16.25 -2.29
N GLN A 543 -56.49 -17.13 -1.29
CA GLN A 543 -57.21 -16.82 -0.05
C GLN A 543 -56.56 -15.49 0.42
N GLU A 544 -57.30 -14.39 0.22
CA GLU A 544 -57.01 -13.18 0.98
C GLU A 544 -57.00 -13.57 2.45
N THR A 545 -55.82 -13.82 3.00
CA THR A 545 -55.64 -13.84 4.42
C THR A 545 -56.01 -12.45 4.90
N SER A 546 -57.05 -12.37 5.73
CA SER A 546 -57.54 -11.11 6.27
C SER A 546 -56.39 -10.39 6.97
N GLU A 547 -56.39 -9.05 6.92
CA GLU A 547 -55.36 -8.25 7.65
C GLU A 547 -55.26 -8.68 9.12
N GLU A 548 -56.36 -9.16 9.72
CA GLU A 548 -56.40 -9.69 11.08
C GLU A 548 -55.56 -10.99 11.24
N GLU A 549 -55.49 -11.89 10.27
CA GLU A 549 -54.67 -13.10 10.32
C GLU A 549 -53.18 -12.81 10.19
N ILE A 550 -52.82 -11.79 9.37
CA ILE A 550 -51.42 -11.34 9.23
C ILE A 550 -50.92 -10.65 10.51
N ILE A 551 -51.78 -9.81 11.11
CA ILE A 551 -51.49 -9.14 12.38
C ILE A 551 -51.34 -10.18 13.51
N GLN A 552 -52.18 -11.22 13.53
CA GLN A 552 -52.12 -12.28 14.54
C GLN A 552 -50.87 -13.15 14.36
N ALA A 553 -50.49 -13.49 13.14
CA ALA A 553 -49.28 -14.27 12.88
C ALA A 553 -48.01 -13.50 13.26
N ASN A 554 -47.97 -12.19 13.04
CA ASN A 554 -46.86 -11.34 13.45
C ASN A 554 -46.82 -11.12 14.97
N ALA A 555 -47.98 -11.06 15.65
CA ALA A 555 -48.05 -11.00 17.09
C ALA A 555 -47.62 -12.31 17.75
N ASP A 556 -47.97 -13.46 17.17
CA ASP A 556 -47.54 -14.77 17.65
C ASP A 556 -46.02 -14.99 17.45
N LEU A 557 -45.42 -14.50 16.33
CA LEU A 557 -44.00 -14.54 16.09
C LEU A 557 -43.21 -13.66 17.08
N LEU A 558 -43.71 -12.47 17.38
CA LEU A 558 -43.13 -11.60 18.41
C LEU A 558 -43.26 -12.18 19.80
N SER A 559 -44.37 -12.87 20.10
CA SER A 559 -44.58 -13.55 21.39
C SER A 559 -43.59 -14.71 21.60
N ASP A 560 -43.27 -15.44 20.54
CA ASP A 560 -42.28 -16.53 20.62
C ASP A 560 -40.85 -16.03 20.72
N MET A 561 -40.54 -14.87 20.13
CA MET A 561 -39.21 -14.24 20.25
C MET A 561 -38.91 -13.67 21.64
N TYR A 562 -39.95 -13.28 22.41
CA TYR A 562 -39.80 -12.68 23.73
C TYR A 562 -40.20 -13.62 24.91
N ALA A 563 -40.38 -14.91 24.64
CA ALA A 563 -40.83 -15.87 25.67
C ALA A 563 -39.75 -16.28 26.68
N ASP A 564 -38.49 -15.90 26.47
CA ASP A 564 -37.36 -16.36 27.30
C ASP A 564 -36.71 -15.28 28.20
N ASP A 565 -37.15 -14.00 28.11
CA ASP A 565 -36.63 -12.98 29.03
C ASP A 565 -37.74 -12.19 29.72
N ASN A 566 -37.64 -12.12 31.04
CA ASN A 566 -38.51 -11.39 31.98
C ASN A 566 -38.55 -9.88 31.71
N VAL A 567 -39.23 -9.43 30.66
CA VAL A 567 -39.58 -8.03 30.47
C VAL A 567 -41.03 -7.83 30.83
N THR A 568 -41.24 -7.06 31.90
CA THR A 568 -42.53 -6.84 32.51
C THR A 568 -43.52 -6.12 31.60
N SER A 569 -44.77 -6.54 31.66
CA SER A 569 -45.95 -6.15 30.89
C SER A 569 -46.40 -4.67 31.02
N GLU A 570 -45.53 -3.74 31.43
CA GLU A 570 -45.87 -2.32 31.60
C GLU A 570 -45.56 -1.43 30.35
N LEU A 571 -44.86 -1.93 29.35
CA LEU A 571 -44.48 -1.12 28.17
C LEU A 571 -45.45 -1.23 26.99
N LEU A 572 -46.48 -2.07 27.07
CA LEU A 572 -47.40 -2.34 25.94
C LEU A 572 -48.78 -1.64 26.08
N THR A 573 -49.00 -0.73 27.04
CA THR A 573 -50.32 -0.12 27.25
C THR A 573 -50.44 1.38 26.90
N GLU A 574 -49.40 2.06 26.37
CA GLU A 574 -49.47 3.50 26.07
C GLU A 574 -49.23 3.92 24.62
N THR A 575 -49.42 3.08 23.61
CA THR A 575 -49.42 3.53 22.24
C THR A 575 -50.62 3.04 21.46
N SER A 576 -51.81 3.57 21.81
CA SER A 576 -52.98 3.52 20.96
C SER A 576 -53.22 4.89 20.32
N ASP A 577 -52.33 5.30 19.40
CA ASP A 577 -52.67 6.29 18.39
C ASP A 577 -51.72 6.14 17.20
N THR A 578 -52.29 5.50 16.18
CA THR A 578 -51.98 5.59 14.73
C THR A 578 -50.56 5.83 14.31
N VAL A 579 -49.81 4.75 13.98
CA VAL A 579 -48.79 4.77 12.96
C VAL A 579 -49.27 3.87 11.80
N LEU A 580 -49.73 4.49 10.73
CA LEU A 580 -49.93 3.84 9.44
C LEU A 580 -48.56 3.55 8.83
N ILE A 581 -48.06 2.33 9.00
CA ILE A 581 -46.91 1.85 8.21
C ILE A 581 -47.48 1.32 6.89
N ASP A 582 -47.07 1.94 5.78
CA ASP A 582 -47.36 1.45 4.45
C ASP A 582 -46.80 0.03 4.29
N SER A 583 -47.68 -0.92 4.05
CA SER A 583 -47.37 -2.35 3.95
C SER A 583 -46.40 -2.72 2.81
N SER A 584 -46.13 -1.80 1.88
CA SER A 584 -45.17 -1.98 0.79
C SER A 584 -43.73 -1.84 1.23
N SER A 585 -43.46 -1.03 2.27
CA SER A 585 -42.11 -0.80 2.81
C SER A 585 -41.65 -1.92 3.75
N ALA A 586 -42.58 -2.53 4.48
CA ALA A 586 -42.26 -3.62 5.42
C ALA A 586 -41.90 -4.95 4.70
N VAL A 587 -42.48 -5.19 3.54
CA VAL A 587 -42.22 -6.43 2.77
C VAL A 587 -40.87 -6.36 2.03
N SER A 588 -40.38 -5.17 1.68
CA SER A 588 -39.05 -4.98 1.11
C SER A 588 -37.94 -5.21 2.14
N ALA A 589 -38.13 -4.74 3.37
CA ALA A 589 -37.11 -4.88 4.42
C ALA A 589 -36.90 -6.34 4.88
N VAL A 590 -37.93 -7.19 4.78
CA VAL A 590 -37.83 -8.60 5.20
C VAL A 590 -37.16 -9.47 4.12
N LYS A 591 -37.08 -9.02 2.88
CA LYS A 591 -36.41 -9.77 1.80
C LYS A 591 -34.90 -9.54 1.72
N GLU A 592 -34.39 -8.47 2.36
CA GLU A 592 -32.95 -8.17 2.38
C GLU A 592 -32.23 -8.67 3.65
N THR A 593 -32.91 -9.40 4.55
CA THR A 593 -32.33 -9.85 5.82
C THR A 593 -32.14 -11.37 5.94
N GLU A 594 -31.85 -12.07 4.86
CA GLU A 594 -31.54 -13.52 4.93
C GLU A 594 -30.13 -13.85 5.46
N GLU A 595 -29.30 -12.88 5.86
CA GLU A 595 -27.94 -13.13 6.38
C GLU A 595 -27.55 -12.36 7.65
N ILE A 596 -28.44 -12.13 8.63
CA ILE A 596 -28.01 -11.64 9.93
C ILE A 596 -28.15 -12.74 10.97
N SER A 597 -27.02 -13.38 11.29
CA SER A 597 -26.96 -14.49 12.24
C SER A 597 -26.60 -14.09 13.69
N ASP A 598 -26.54 -12.80 14.02
CA ASP A 598 -26.17 -12.35 15.37
C ASP A 598 -27.20 -11.40 15.99
N GLN A 599 -27.77 -11.82 17.14
CA GLN A 599 -28.81 -11.07 17.87
C GLN A 599 -28.30 -9.70 18.38
N THR A 600 -27.02 -9.49 18.46
CA THR A 600 -26.39 -8.24 18.94
C THR A 600 -26.56 -7.10 17.93
N ASP A 601 -26.49 -7.40 16.63
CA ASP A 601 -26.56 -6.38 15.57
C ASP A 601 -27.97 -5.81 15.41
N ILE A 602 -29.00 -6.64 15.65
CA ILE A 602 -30.41 -6.19 15.59
C ILE A 602 -30.72 -5.21 16.73
N GLN A 603 -30.14 -5.39 17.93
CA GLN A 603 -30.37 -4.47 19.05
C GLN A 603 -29.70 -3.11 18.83
N VAL A 604 -28.54 -3.06 18.17
CA VAL A 604 -27.85 -1.81 17.84
C VAL A 604 -28.59 -1.03 16.76
N MET A 605 -29.14 -1.71 15.76
CA MET A 605 -29.92 -1.06 14.69
C MET A 605 -31.24 -0.46 15.21
N ILE A 606 -31.95 -1.15 16.10
CA ILE A 606 -33.19 -0.63 16.72
C ILE A 606 -32.88 0.55 17.65
N LEU A 607 -31.70 0.58 18.30
CA LEU A 607 -31.32 1.68 19.19
C LEU A 607 -30.97 2.95 18.40
N THR A 608 -30.33 2.81 17.23
CA THR A 608 -29.97 3.95 16.38
C THR A 608 -31.18 4.58 15.67
N GLU A 609 -32.15 3.80 15.23
CA GLU A 609 -33.39 4.36 14.65
C GLU A 609 -34.26 5.06 15.70
N ASN A 610 -34.36 4.54 16.92
CA ASN A 610 -35.09 5.20 17.99
C ASN A 610 -34.42 6.48 18.50
N MET A 611 -33.09 6.60 18.42
CA MET A 611 -32.40 7.84 18.76
C MET A 611 -32.56 8.95 17.70
N SER A 612 -32.77 8.61 16.45
CA SER A 612 -33.06 9.60 15.41
C SER A 612 -34.49 10.14 15.44
N ALA A 613 -35.43 9.40 15.98
CA ALA A 613 -36.82 9.81 16.14
C ALA A 613 -37.05 10.75 17.34
N PHE A 614 -36.16 10.80 18.31
CA PHE A 614 -36.23 11.71 19.47
C PHE A 614 -35.59 13.08 19.26
N GLY A 615 -35.05 13.36 18.06
CA GLY A 615 -34.28 14.58 17.75
C GLY A 615 -35.09 15.75 17.19
N THR A 616 -36.42 15.67 17.04
CA THR A 616 -37.21 16.78 16.53
C THR A 616 -38.41 17.08 17.43
N GLU A 617 -38.20 17.87 18.42
CA GLU A 617 -39.01 18.95 18.99
C GLU A 617 -38.67 19.21 20.47
N ASN A 618 -37.77 20.17 20.72
CA ASN A 618 -38.04 21.27 21.63
C ASN A 618 -36.86 22.22 21.75
N ASN A 619 -37.13 23.48 21.41
CA ASN A 619 -36.30 24.63 21.64
C ASN A 619 -35.83 24.73 23.11
N VAL A 620 -34.53 24.65 23.37
CA VAL A 620 -33.89 25.48 24.41
C VAL A 620 -32.56 25.97 23.83
N SER A 621 -32.50 27.26 23.65
CA SER A 621 -31.28 28.01 23.37
C SER A 621 -30.32 27.86 24.54
N ASP A 622 -29.16 27.26 24.36
CA ASP A 622 -27.93 27.79 24.94
C ASP A 622 -26.69 27.23 24.18
N SER A 623 -25.84 28.16 23.91
CA SER A 623 -24.62 28.04 23.15
C SER A 623 -23.63 27.05 23.75
N MET A 624 -23.30 25.98 23.04
CA MET A 624 -22.01 25.30 23.18
C MET A 624 -21.45 24.96 21.79
N SER A 625 -20.40 25.67 21.45
CA SER A 625 -19.58 25.38 20.30
C SER A 625 -18.86 24.04 20.51
N ILE A 626 -19.19 23.05 19.71
CA ILE A 626 -18.42 21.82 19.62
C ILE A 626 -17.37 22.01 18.53
N SER A 627 -16.16 22.22 18.95
CA SER A 627 -14.96 22.08 18.13
C SER A 627 -14.38 20.69 18.38
N ASP A 628 -14.17 19.94 17.30
CA ASP A 628 -13.36 18.73 17.20
C ASP A 628 -14.04 17.39 17.59
N PRO A 629 -14.32 16.49 16.61
CA PRO A 629 -14.95 15.19 16.88
C PRO A 629 -13.98 14.04 17.23
N MET A 630 -12.75 14.29 17.61
CA MET A 630 -11.76 13.23 17.86
C MET A 630 -11.11 13.21 19.23
N GLN A 631 -11.85 13.44 20.31
CA GLN A 631 -11.36 13.08 21.66
C GLN A 631 -12.50 13.02 22.66
N ASP A 632 -13.23 11.92 22.77
CA ASP A 632 -13.66 11.36 24.03
C ASP A 632 -14.42 10.03 23.88
N THR A 633 -13.70 8.93 23.82
CA THR A 633 -14.26 7.57 23.96
C THR A 633 -14.28 7.09 25.42
N SER A 634 -13.96 7.95 26.39
CA SER A 634 -13.89 7.57 27.81
C SER A 634 -15.25 7.38 28.45
N ALA A 635 -16.30 7.99 27.91
CA ALA A 635 -17.66 7.85 28.42
C ALA A 635 -18.34 6.54 27.96
N LEU A 636 -18.00 6.02 26.78
CA LEU A 636 -18.54 4.73 26.31
C LEU A 636 -17.93 3.53 27.05
N ASN A 637 -16.67 3.62 27.46
CA ASN A 637 -16.01 2.56 28.20
C ASN A 637 -16.46 2.44 29.66
N GLN A 638 -17.11 3.44 30.25
CA GLN A 638 -17.67 3.35 31.57
C GLN A 638 -19.07 2.71 31.60
N LEU A 639 -19.79 2.70 30.50
CA LEU A 639 -21.06 2.01 30.38
C LEU A 639 -20.91 0.50 30.12
N LEU A 640 -19.80 0.08 29.50
CA LEU A 640 -19.53 -1.33 29.16
C LEU A 640 -18.88 -2.13 30.30
N VAL A 641 -18.35 -1.49 31.33
CA VAL A 641 -17.72 -2.17 32.49
C VAL A 641 -18.69 -2.40 33.64
N GLY A 642 -19.93 -1.87 33.57
CA GLY A 642 -20.95 -1.99 34.62
C GLY A 642 -21.78 -3.27 34.61
N THR A 643 -21.61 -4.18 33.65
CA THR A 643 -22.46 -5.37 33.52
C THR A 643 -21.75 -6.72 33.62
N GLN A 644 -20.55 -6.77 34.22
CA GLN A 644 -19.92 -8.03 34.56
C GLN A 644 -19.51 -8.05 36.04
N ALA A 645 -20.49 -8.09 36.95
CA ALA A 645 -20.33 -8.56 38.33
C ALA A 645 -21.71 -8.79 38.94
N GLU A 646 -22.30 -9.94 38.70
CA GLU A 646 -22.97 -10.83 39.66
C GLU A 646 -23.36 -12.13 38.96
#